data_6b0bb5d7a44bba5ac3109e2944356ca6
#
_entry.id   6b0bb5d7a44bba5ac3109e2944356ca6
#
_cell.length_a   1.000
_cell.length_b   1.000
_cell.length_c   1.000
_cell.angle_alpha   90.00
_cell.angle_beta   90.00
_cell.angle_gamma   90.00
#
_symmetry.space_group_name_H-M   'P 1'
#
loop_
_entity.id
_entity.type
_entity.pdbx_description
1 polymer ?
#
loop_
_entity_poly.entity_id
_entity_poly.type
_entity_poly.pdbx_seq_one_letter_code
_entity_poly.pdbx_strand_id
1 'polypeptide(L)'
;LNSTSSSSTTLDKRLSGLDEATKSLAASSDFGKQVKLRPVLDAIRLVLLQPDGCAAIRERSADLESAGLFLGTDWASPQILVPALSKASLRSPNADVVVLEAANELRLLAVTKGDYVHELISAEDAGHHLSQVLAINLSLLFTAPSEAEREQQGRMAKVTRSLMRYLGEGVGYENILDHLVEEIWRILRQRPIQVDQVKQMITQIAVYRSNPDIDLGANSGGADRLISSLFGTTDACREDPGVDVYRSRLDAMDSSALQFEAAGFARAMHDTGLVSPYHAVLLRFLQEKGEYLLGEALGLSSTGRDCLLCYHDLVHRLIDEAVHPETAQCIYGLALMLERGILYQPPVAPAIWRQLAQPLSANSRERLALAFGPAPEPRAWLLSGMLSILGLPFGVGQGDNPTCQSARALSMWAYNDPDYLLQTLVWAARDDEIVMHFEGQSISSNESESGVATTLPVDLDPVSLLVVPHLDRIYAEMMRRCIGRAGDPHRWVNPEFHGWWAGRGFAINVDVETGKLVDLEDFLRHFYANYHPFYNGNQPIIHPQPAGIAVTDSAARFIGWHAITILRVSLDPQETMRVYFYNPNNDSGQDWGDGVVVSTAGCGERFGEASLPFEQFASRLYIFHFDPLEPGESANVTQAELDSVVGYNHRSWGADRLPTETIEA
;
A
#
# COMPACT_ATOMS: atom_id res chain seq x y z
N LEU A 1 20.82 -6.31 22.09
CA LEU A 1 20.46 -6.77 23.45
C LEU A 1 20.01 -5.61 24.40
N ASN A 2 20.09 -4.33 24.01
CA ASN A 2 19.69 -3.20 24.85
C ASN A 2 18.31 -2.60 24.51
N SER A 3 17.66 -2.99 23.43
CA SER A 3 16.33 -2.46 23.04
C SER A 3 15.16 -3.14 23.74
N THR A 4 15.31 -4.41 24.10
CA THR A 4 14.25 -5.18 24.79
C THR A 4 14.06 -4.81 26.26
N SER A 5 15.11 -4.34 26.94
CA SER A 5 14.99 -3.95 28.35
C SER A 5 14.36 -2.55 28.57
N SER A 6 14.46 -1.65 27.60
CA SER A 6 13.84 -0.31 27.70
C SER A 6 12.33 -0.33 27.37
N SER A 7 11.88 -1.23 26.50
CA SER A 7 10.46 -1.38 26.16
C SER A 7 9.64 -2.01 27.28
N SER A 8 10.18 -3.01 27.99
CA SER A 8 9.48 -3.64 29.11
C SER A 8 9.24 -2.66 30.27
N THR A 9 10.23 -1.83 30.62
CA THR A 9 10.07 -0.81 31.66
C THR A 9 9.06 0.28 31.31
N THR A 10 8.87 0.56 30.01
CA THR A 10 7.87 1.55 29.55
C THR A 10 6.46 0.97 29.62
N LEU A 11 6.26 -0.27 29.21
CA LEU A 11 4.98 -0.97 29.32
C LEU A 11 4.55 -1.11 30.78
N ASP A 12 5.42 -1.61 31.67
CA ASP A 12 5.14 -1.79 33.09
C ASP A 12 4.68 -0.49 33.77
N LYS A 13 5.33 0.63 33.46
CA LYS A 13 4.92 1.95 33.96
C LYS A 13 3.52 2.35 33.48
N ARG A 14 3.18 2.06 32.22
CA ARG A 14 1.85 2.37 31.66
C ARG A 14 0.76 1.46 32.23
N LEU A 15 1.09 0.20 32.47
CA LEU A 15 0.18 -0.75 33.13
C LEU A 15 -0.14 -0.33 34.56
N SER A 16 0.88 0.11 35.33
CA SER A 16 0.65 0.64 36.68
C SER A 16 -0.30 1.85 36.66
N GLY A 17 -0.15 2.74 35.65
CA GLY A 17 -1.06 3.89 35.48
C GLY A 17 -2.49 3.46 35.10
N LEU A 18 -2.63 2.41 34.27
CA LEU A 18 -3.92 1.83 33.91
C LEU A 18 -4.61 1.20 35.13
N ASP A 19 -3.87 0.39 35.90
CA ASP A 19 -4.38 -0.29 37.09
C ASP A 19 -4.86 0.72 38.16
N GLU A 20 -4.16 1.85 38.31
CA GLU A 20 -4.56 2.95 39.20
C GLU A 20 -5.84 3.67 38.72
N ALA A 21 -5.91 3.98 37.41
CA ALA A 21 -7.09 4.58 36.80
C ALA A 21 -8.33 3.67 36.90
N THR A 22 -8.15 2.37 36.66
CA THR A 22 -9.21 1.34 36.77
C THR A 22 -9.74 1.25 38.21
N LYS A 23 -8.87 1.22 39.21
CA LYS A 23 -9.25 1.26 40.64
C LYS A 23 -10.04 2.53 40.98
N SER A 24 -9.62 3.68 40.43
CA SER A 24 -10.33 4.94 40.64
C SER A 24 -11.72 4.97 40.01
N LEU A 25 -11.87 4.32 38.83
CA LEU A 25 -13.17 4.13 38.17
C LEU A 25 -14.08 3.22 38.99
N ALA A 26 -13.60 2.06 39.43
CA ALA A 26 -14.31 1.08 40.22
C ALA A 26 -14.84 1.66 41.56
N ALA A 27 -14.06 2.52 42.20
CA ALA A 27 -14.41 3.17 43.47
C ALA A 27 -15.39 4.34 43.29
N SER A 28 -15.76 4.72 42.08
CA SER A 28 -16.62 5.87 41.81
C SER A 28 -18.10 5.49 41.85
N SER A 29 -18.96 6.42 42.30
CA SER A 29 -20.43 6.31 42.14
C SER A 29 -20.81 6.35 40.66
N ASP A 30 -21.96 5.83 40.28
CA ASP A 30 -22.43 5.77 38.89
C ASP A 30 -22.43 7.13 38.20
N PHE A 31 -22.78 8.22 38.91
CA PHE A 31 -22.68 9.58 38.41
C PHE A 31 -21.24 10.05 38.23
N GLY A 32 -20.32 9.60 39.06
CA GLY A 32 -18.88 9.93 38.98
C GLY A 32 -18.13 9.15 37.92
N LYS A 33 -18.64 8.00 37.45
CA LYS A 33 -17.99 7.13 36.48
C LYS A 33 -17.74 7.84 35.14
N GLN A 34 -18.65 8.67 34.64
CA GLN A 34 -18.46 9.40 33.38
C GLN A 34 -17.20 10.30 33.40
N VAL A 35 -16.92 10.94 34.54
CA VAL A 35 -15.71 11.80 34.68
C VAL A 35 -14.44 10.97 34.78
N LYS A 36 -14.54 9.76 35.39
CA LYS A 36 -13.40 8.86 35.59
C LYS A 36 -13.11 7.93 34.39
N LEU A 37 -14.03 7.83 33.43
CA LEU A 37 -13.87 7.02 32.24
C LEU A 37 -12.72 7.51 31.36
N ARG A 38 -12.63 8.81 31.12
CA ARG A 38 -11.62 9.38 30.24
C ARG A 38 -10.17 9.07 30.64
N PRO A 39 -9.75 9.20 31.93
CA PRO A 39 -8.42 8.75 32.35
C PRO A 39 -8.13 7.27 32.08
N VAL A 40 -9.15 6.39 32.16
CA VAL A 40 -9.00 4.97 31.83
C VAL A 40 -8.81 4.78 30.33
N LEU A 41 -9.61 5.44 29.49
CA LEU A 41 -9.47 5.38 28.02
C LEU A 41 -8.10 5.91 27.57
N ASP A 42 -7.62 7.01 28.15
CA ASP A 42 -6.29 7.53 27.88
C ASP A 42 -5.18 6.54 28.28
N ALA A 43 -5.32 5.87 29.42
CA ALA A 43 -4.36 4.85 29.87
C ALA A 43 -4.39 3.62 28.95
N ILE A 44 -5.57 3.10 28.57
CA ILE A 44 -5.71 1.99 27.59
C ILE A 44 -5.04 2.37 26.28
N ARG A 45 -5.31 3.57 25.76
CA ARG A 45 -4.69 4.07 24.52
C ARG A 45 -3.16 4.01 24.58
N LEU A 46 -2.56 4.47 25.70
CA LEU A 46 -1.11 4.45 25.89
C LEU A 46 -0.54 3.03 25.97
N VAL A 47 -1.28 2.06 26.48
CA VAL A 47 -0.91 0.65 26.49
C VAL A 47 -1.02 0.05 25.09
N LEU A 48 -2.14 0.25 24.37
CA LEU A 48 -2.36 -0.27 23.02
C LEU A 48 -1.32 0.23 22.00
N LEU A 49 -0.68 1.35 22.25
CA LEU A 49 0.43 1.85 21.43
C LEU A 49 1.76 1.09 21.65
N GLN A 50 1.82 0.14 22.59
CA GLN A 50 3.00 -0.71 22.82
C GLN A 50 2.91 -2.02 22.04
N PRO A 51 4.03 -2.67 21.72
CA PRO A 51 4.04 -3.96 21.00
C PRO A 51 3.14 -5.03 21.62
N ASP A 52 3.18 -5.21 22.94
CA ASP A 52 2.41 -6.23 23.67
C ASP A 52 1.10 -5.67 24.27
N GLY A 53 0.67 -4.49 23.80
CA GLY A 53 -0.45 -3.76 24.38
C GLY A 53 -1.78 -4.51 24.30
N CYS A 54 -2.08 -5.20 23.20
CA CYS A 54 -3.31 -5.99 23.05
C CYS A 54 -3.37 -7.15 24.06
N ALA A 55 -2.27 -7.88 24.23
CA ALA A 55 -2.19 -8.96 25.22
C ALA A 55 -2.42 -8.43 26.64
N ALA A 56 -1.76 -7.33 27.00
CA ALA A 56 -1.86 -6.73 28.31
C ALA A 56 -3.26 -6.18 28.64
N ILE A 57 -4.01 -5.66 27.66
CA ILE A 57 -5.42 -5.25 27.84
C ILE A 57 -6.33 -6.47 27.93
N ARG A 58 -6.12 -7.52 27.10
CA ARG A 58 -6.90 -8.74 27.19
C ARG A 58 -6.83 -9.37 28.58
N GLU A 59 -5.64 -9.47 29.15
CA GLU A 59 -5.44 -9.99 30.52
C GLU A 59 -6.20 -9.21 31.60
N ARG A 60 -6.53 -7.93 31.35
CA ARG A 60 -7.24 -7.04 32.26
C ARG A 60 -8.71 -6.86 31.92
N SER A 61 -9.22 -7.56 30.91
CA SER A 61 -10.59 -7.35 30.41
C SER A 61 -11.66 -7.51 31.50
N ALA A 62 -11.56 -8.53 32.35
CA ALA A 62 -12.49 -8.77 33.46
C ALA A 62 -12.46 -7.63 34.48
N ASP A 63 -11.28 -7.12 34.83
CA ASP A 63 -11.14 -6.00 35.78
C ASP A 63 -11.69 -4.69 35.20
N LEU A 64 -11.43 -4.41 33.93
CA LEU A 64 -11.92 -3.24 33.22
C LEU A 64 -13.44 -3.24 33.12
N GLU A 65 -14.04 -4.38 32.81
CA GLU A 65 -15.49 -4.53 32.74
C GLU A 65 -16.13 -4.38 34.14
N SER A 66 -15.60 -5.06 35.14
CA SER A 66 -16.11 -4.96 36.52
C SER A 66 -15.96 -3.54 37.10
N ALA A 67 -14.97 -2.77 36.68
CA ALA A 67 -14.82 -1.37 37.01
C ALA A 67 -15.88 -0.46 36.34
N GLY A 68 -16.55 -0.97 35.29
CA GLY A 68 -17.61 -0.26 34.58
C GLY A 68 -17.14 0.51 33.34
N LEU A 69 -16.08 0.07 32.68
CA LEU A 69 -15.55 0.69 31.46
C LEU A 69 -16.62 0.88 30.37
N PHE A 70 -17.50 -0.12 30.21
CA PHE A 70 -18.52 -0.12 29.15
C PHE A 70 -19.89 0.44 29.57
N LEU A 71 -20.06 0.80 30.84
CA LEU A 71 -21.35 1.31 31.34
C LEU A 71 -21.80 2.60 30.64
N GLY A 72 -23.01 2.58 30.08
CA GLY A 72 -23.58 3.73 29.35
C GLY A 72 -22.98 3.94 27.95
N THR A 73 -22.29 2.97 27.40
CA THR A 73 -21.77 2.97 26.02
C THR A 73 -22.50 1.92 25.18
N ASP A 74 -22.31 1.97 23.86
CA ASP A 74 -22.87 0.99 22.92
C ASP A 74 -22.33 -0.44 23.18
N TRP A 75 -21.20 -0.58 23.85
CA TRP A 75 -20.55 -1.85 24.20
C TRP A 75 -20.97 -2.43 25.55
N ALA A 76 -21.95 -1.82 26.24
CA ALA A 76 -22.41 -2.28 27.54
C ALA A 76 -23.04 -3.69 27.50
N SER A 77 -23.62 -4.07 26.37
CA SER A 77 -24.35 -5.33 26.19
C SER A 77 -23.77 -6.15 25.03
N PRO A 78 -22.71 -6.94 25.27
CA PRO A 78 -21.98 -7.62 24.19
C PRO A 78 -22.83 -8.64 23.41
N GLN A 79 -23.86 -9.21 24.01
CA GLN A 79 -24.76 -10.20 23.39
C GLN A 79 -25.66 -9.63 22.28
N ILE A 80 -25.81 -8.30 22.21
CA ILE A 80 -26.62 -7.64 21.17
C ILE A 80 -25.79 -6.80 20.19
N LEU A 81 -24.46 -6.81 20.34
CA LEU A 81 -23.59 -6.09 19.43
C LEU A 81 -23.65 -6.66 18.02
N VAL A 82 -23.71 -5.77 17.05
CA VAL A 82 -23.70 -6.12 15.63
C VAL A 82 -22.26 -5.95 15.11
N PRO A 83 -21.64 -7.00 14.52
CA PRO A 83 -20.25 -6.93 14.01
C PRO A 83 -20.00 -5.76 13.04
N ALA A 84 -21.04 -5.34 12.29
CA ALA A 84 -20.97 -4.21 11.38
C ALA A 84 -20.60 -2.86 12.08
N LEU A 85 -20.85 -2.72 13.38
CA LEU A 85 -20.45 -1.56 14.17
C LEU A 85 -18.93 -1.36 14.13
N SER A 86 -18.17 -2.45 14.19
CA SER A 86 -16.70 -2.42 14.19
C SER A 86 -16.10 -1.74 12.93
N LYS A 87 -16.79 -1.80 11.78
CA LYS A 87 -16.34 -1.15 10.56
C LYS A 87 -16.23 0.38 10.72
N ALA A 88 -17.19 0.98 11.41
CA ALA A 88 -17.20 2.42 11.64
C ALA A 88 -16.39 2.83 12.87
N SER A 89 -16.52 2.09 13.99
CA SER A 89 -15.85 2.41 15.25
C SER A 89 -14.33 2.27 15.18
N LEU A 90 -13.80 1.21 14.53
CA LEU A 90 -12.36 1.03 14.32
C LEU A 90 -11.74 2.08 13.36
N ARG A 91 -12.56 2.78 12.59
CA ARG A 91 -12.13 3.86 11.67
C ARG A 91 -12.56 5.25 12.15
N SER A 92 -13.06 5.34 13.37
CA SER A 92 -13.53 6.62 13.92
C SER A 92 -12.37 7.62 14.09
N PRO A 93 -12.60 8.92 13.78
CA PRO A 93 -11.65 9.98 14.11
C PRO A 93 -11.59 10.24 15.63
N ASN A 94 -12.58 9.77 16.38
CA ASN A 94 -12.58 9.86 17.83
C ASN A 94 -11.81 8.69 18.45
N ALA A 95 -10.64 8.98 19.00
CA ALA A 95 -9.76 7.98 19.62
C ALA A 95 -10.44 7.21 20.77
N ASP A 96 -11.36 7.82 21.50
CA ASP A 96 -12.06 7.17 22.62
C ASP A 96 -13.01 6.06 22.11
N VAL A 97 -13.64 6.28 20.94
CA VAL A 97 -14.47 5.27 20.26
C VAL A 97 -13.63 4.08 19.81
N VAL A 98 -12.47 4.36 19.20
CA VAL A 98 -11.52 3.30 18.76
C VAL A 98 -11.02 2.49 19.96
N VAL A 99 -10.72 3.14 21.07
CA VAL A 99 -10.23 2.49 22.31
C VAL A 99 -11.33 1.62 22.94
N LEU A 100 -12.57 2.08 22.99
CA LEU A 100 -13.72 1.30 23.50
C LEU A 100 -13.96 0.07 22.62
N GLU A 101 -13.96 0.23 21.30
CA GLU A 101 -14.08 -0.91 20.38
C GLU A 101 -12.94 -1.90 20.59
N ALA A 102 -11.70 -1.42 20.63
CA ALA A 102 -10.52 -2.28 20.84
C ALA A 102 -10.60 -3.02 22.18
N ALA A 103 -11.00 -2.36 23.25
CA ALA A 103 -11.18 -2.98 24.56
C ALA A 103 -12.31 -4.03 24.54
N ASN A 104 -13.40 -3.77 23.81
CA ASN A 104 -14.50 -4.71 23.62
C ASN A 104 -14.06 -5.97 22.87
N GLU A 105 -13.37 -5.82 21.76
CA GLU A 105 -12.89 -6.96 20.96
C GLU A 105 -11.90 -7.83 21.76
N LEU A 106 -11.02 -7.19 22.54
CA LEU A 106 -10.09 -7.90 23.43
C LEU A 106 -10.82 -8.60 24.60
N ARG A 107 -11.91 -7.99 25.12
CA ARG A 107 -12.82 -8.62 26.09
C ARG A 107 -13.45 -9.88 25.51
N LEU A 108 -14.03 -9.79 24.30
CA LEU A 108 -14.64 -10.93 23.62
C LEU A 108 -13.61 -12.03 23.32
N LEU A 109 -12.39 -11.66 22.96
CA LEU A 109 -11.30 -12.64 22.78
C LEU A 109 -10.92 -13.33 24.09
N ALA A 110 -10.91 -12.59 25.21
CA ALA A 110 -10.67 -13.19 26.54
C ALA A 110 -11.76 -14.20 26.92
N VAL A 111 -13.03 -13.89 26.63
CA VAL A 111 -14.14 -14.84 26.82
C VAL A 111 -13.99 -16.07 25.91
N THR A 112 -13.71 -15.87 24.63
CA THR A 112 -13.48 -16.95 23.65
C THR A 112 -12.36 -17.90 24.07
N LYS A 113 -11.29 -17.34 24.67
CA LYS A 113 -10.13 -18.12 25.15
C LYS A 113 -10.32 -18.74 26.54
N GLY A 114 -11.45 -18.44 27.20
CA GLY A 114 -11.75 -18.94 28.54
C GLY A 114 -10.94 -18.27 29.65
N ASP A 115 -10.37 -17.07 29.39
CA ASP A 115 -9.66 -16.30 30.43
C ASP A 115 -10.60 -15.89 31.56
N TYR A 116 -11.88 -15.65 31.24
CA TYR A 116 -12.96 -15.53 32.22
C TYR A 116 -14.33 -15.86 31.60
N VAL A 117 -15.31 -16.14 32.43
CA VAL A 117 -16.69 -16.43 32.04
C VAL A 117 -17.51 -15.15 32.11
N HIS A 118 -18.12 -14.76 30.99
CA HIS A 118 -19.01 -13.59 30.93
C HIS A 118 -20.47 -14.01 31.13
N GLU A 119 -21.24 -13.22 31.88
CA GLU A 119 -22.63 -13.58 32.23
C GLU A 119 -23.60 -13.53 31.04
N LEU A 120 -23.35 -12.66 30.05
CA LEU A 120 -24.28 -12.34 28.95
C LEU A 120 -23.90 -12.94 27.60
N ILE A 121 -22.69 -13.47 27.42
CA ILE A 121 -22.24 -14.02 26.16
C ILE A 121 -21.40 -15.27 26.37
N SER A 122 -21.66 -16.31 25.57
CA SER A 122 -20.88 -17.54 25.60
C SER A 122 -19.53 -17.39 24.88
N ALA A 123 -18.58 -18.29 25.14
CA ALA A 123 -17.30 -18.33 24.42
C ALA A 123 -17.49 -18.61 22.92
N GLU A 124 -18.49 -19.41 22.55
CA GLU A 124 -18.83 -19.73 21.17
C GLU A 124 -19.39 -18.49 20.43
N ASP A 125 -20.36 -17.81 21.04
CA ASP A 125 -20.96 -16.60 20.45
C ASP A 125 -19.95 -15.46 20.33
N ALA A 126 -19.07 -15.28 21.33
CA ALA A 126 -17.99 -14.32 21.29
C ALA A 126 -16.99 -14.63 20.15
N GLY A 127 -16.62 -15.89 19.97
CA GLY A 127 -15.76 -16.35 18.88
C GLY A 127 -16.39 -16.13 17.51
N HIS A 128 -17.69 -16.43 17.38
CA HIS A 128 -18.43 -16.18 16.14
C HIS A 128 -18.51 -14.68 15.80
N HIS A 129 -18.80 -13.84 16.79
CA HIS A 129 -18.80 -12.37 16.61
C HIS A 129 -17.44 -11.88 16.13
N LEU A 130 -16.33 -12.30 16.77
CA LEU A 130 -14.98 -11.91 16.38
C LEU A 130 -14.62 -12.35 14.96
N SER A 131 -15.05 -13.56 14.54
CA SER A 131 -14.84 -14.03 13.16
C SER A 131 -15.52 -13.12 12.13
N GLN A 132 -16.74 -12.66 12.42
CA GLN A 132 -17.44 -11.70 11.57
C GLN A 132 -16.78 -10.32 11.58
N VAL A 133 -16.28 -9.84 12.73
CA VAL A 133 -15.51 -8.59 12.83
C VAL A 133 -14.25 -8.67 11.97
N LEU A 134 -13.52 -9.77 12.02
CA LEU A 134 -12.35 -10.02 11.17
C LEU A 134 -12.72 -10.00 9.68
N ALA A 135 -13.77 -10.70 9.28
CA ALA A 135 -14.22 -10.76 7.88
C ALA A 135 -14.61 -9.38 7.31
N ILE A 136 -15.30 -8.56 8.10
CA ILE A 136 -15.73 -7.21 7.70
C ILE A 136 -14.54 -6.23 7.61
N ASN A 137 -13.48 -6.47 8.37
CA ASN A 137 -12.34 -5.58 8.52
C ASN A 137 -11.03 -6.13 7.92
N LEU A 138 -11.09 -7.01 6.92
CA LEU A 138 -9.91 -7.62 6.29
C LEU A 138 -8.87 -6.62 5.81
N SER A 139 -9.30 -5.45 5.33
CA SER A 139 -8.40 -4.38 4.91
C SER A 139 -7.49 -3.88 6.04
N LEU A 140 -7.93 -3.94 7.30
CA LEU A 140 -7.09 -3.58 8.44
C LEU A 140 -6.02 -4.63 8.76
N LEU A 141 -6.16 -5.85 8.24
CA LEU A 141 -5.17 -6.92 8.41
C LEU A 141 -4.02 -6.81 7.39
N PHE A 142 -4.32 -6.46 6.15
CA PHE A 142 -3.47 -6.79 5.02
C PHE A 142 -3.00 -5.60 4.20
N THR A 143 -3.66 -4.46 4.32
CA THR A 143 -3.32 -3.28 3.52
C THR A 143 -2.79 -2.17 4.41
N ALA A 144 -1.89 -1.35 3.87
CA ALA A 144 -1.50 -0.11 4.53
C ALA A 144 -2.72 0.79 4.77
N PRO A 145 -2.73 1.63 5.82
CA PRO A 145 -3.84 2.56 6.03
C PRO A 145 -3.99 3.48 4.83
N SER A 146 -5.23 3.72 4.43
CA SER A 146 -5.55 4.73 3.44
C SER A 146 -5.14 6.13 3.93
N GLU A 147 -5.00 7.10 3.02
CA GLU A 147 -4.72 8.48 3.41
C GLU A 147 -5.77 9.00 4.39
N ALA A 148 -7.05 8.70 4.12
CA ALA A 148 -8.15 9.06 5.00
C ALA A 148 -7.99 8.49 6.41
N GLU A 149 -7.63 7.21 6.53
CA GLU A 149 -7.40 6.57 7.84
C GLU A 149 -6.22 7.21 8.58
N ARG A 150 -5.13 7.54 7.89
CA ARG A 150 -3.96 8.18 8.51
C ARG A 150 -4.28 9.59 9.01
N GLU A 151 -4.92 10.40 8.20
CA GLU A 151 -5.29 11.77 8.56
C GLU A 151 -6.33 11.80 9.69
N GLN A 152 -7.33 10.93 9.64
CA GLN A 152 -8.38 10.86 10.66
C GLN A 152 -7.89 10.28 11.99
N GLN A 153 -7.17 9.18 11.93
CA GLN A 153 -6.85 8.37 13.10
C GLN A 153 -5.44 8.61 13.65
N GLY A 154 -4.53 9.15 12.83
CA GLY A 154 -3.14 9.34 13.23
C GLY A 154 -2.53 8.05 13.78
N ARG A 155 -2.05 8.08 15.03
CA ARG A 155 -1.43 6.90 15.67
C ARG A 155 -2.42 5.76 15.93
N MET A 156 -3.73 6.02 15.97
CA MET A 156 -4.75 4.98 16.21
C MET A 156 -4.89 4.04 15.01
N ALA A 157 -4.60 4.47 13.79
CA ALA A 157 -4.55 3.60 12.61
C ALA A 157 -3.59 2.41 12.80
N LYS A 158 -2.47 2.63 13.49
CA LYS A 158 -1.54 1.54 13.84
C LYS A 158 -2.11 0.62 14.94
N VAL A 159 -2.82 1.18 15.90
CA VAL A 159 -3.46 0.40 16.99
C VAL A 159 -4.51 -0.54 16.41
N THR A 160 -5.40 -0.05 15.54
CA THR A 160 -6.45 -0.88 14.94
C THR A 160 -5.89 -2.05 14.13
N ARG A 161 -4.80 -1.83 13.39
CA ARG A 161 -4.13 -2.90 12.65
C ARG A 161 -3.46 -3.92 13.56
N SER A 162 -2.78 -3.46 14.61
CA SER A 162 -2.18 -4.36 15.60
C SER A 162 -3.24 -5.19 16.33
N LEU A 163 -4.38 -4.58 16.64
CA LEU A 163 -5.55 -5.25 17.20
C LEU A 163 -6.05 -6.34 16.25
N MET A 164 -6.33 -6.00 15.00
CA MET A 164 -6.88 -6.97 14.03
C MET A 164 -5.95 -8.16 13.81
N ARG A 165 -4.64 -7.92 13.75
CA ARG A 165 -3.65 -9.00 13.68
C ARG A 165 -3.71 -9.90 14.92
N TYR A 166 -3.74 -9.31 16.11
CA TYR A 166 -3.82 -10.02 17.38
C TYR A 166 -5.12 -10.84 17.50
N LEU A 167 -6.26 -10.28 17.04
CA LEU A 167 -7.53 -11.01 16.99
C LEU A 167 -7.47 -12.17 16.00
N GLY A 168 -6.90 -11.98 14.82
CA GLY A 168 -6.75 -13.03 13.80
C GLY A 168 -5.90 -14.20 14.30
N GLU A 169 -4.78 -13.92 14.97
CA GLU A 169 -3.95 -14.96 15.63
C GLU A 169 -4.71 -15.65 16.79
N GLY A 170 -5.57 -14.90 17.47
CA GLY A 170 -6.35 -15.42 18.58
C GLY A 170 -7.54 -16.28 18.15
N VAL A 171 -8.35 -15.85 17.23
CA VAL A 171 -9.57 -16.54 16.78
C VAL A 171 -9.25 -17.66 15.79
N GLY A 172 -8.23 -17.47 14.96
CA GLY A 172 -7.94 -18.29 13.79
C GLY A 172 -8.63 -17.75 12.52
N TYR A 173 -8.08 -18.13 11.37
CA TYR A 173 -8.57 -17.61 10.07
C TYR A 173 -9.51 -18.59 9.36
N GLU A 174 -9.77 -19.77 9.91
CA GLU A 174 -10.58 -20.83 9.29
C GLU A 174 -12.02 -20.40 8.97
N ASN A 175 -12.60 -19.53 9.81
CA ASN A 175 -13.98 -19.05 9.63
C ASN A 175 -14.12 -17.90 8.63
N ILE A 176 -13.00 -17.41 8.09
CA ILE A 176 -12.95 -16.27 7.16
C ILE A 176 -12.15 -16.58 5.89
N LEU A 177 -11.84 -17.84 5.64
CA LEU A 177 -10.92 -18.26 4.57
C LEU A 177 -11.34 -17.77 3.18
N ASP A 178 -12.63 -17.81 2.86
CA ASP A 178 -13.13 -17.35 1.57
C ASP A 178 -12.84 -15.86 1.34
N HIS A 179 -13.15 -15.03 2.33
CA HIS A 179 -12.88 -13.60 2.28
C HIS A 179 -11.38 -13.30 2.25
N LEU A 180 -10.60 -14.12 2.96
CA LEU A 180 -9.15 -14.02 3.00
C LEU A 180 -8.53 -14.28 1.61
N VAL A 181 -8.99 -15.29 0.91
CA VAL A 181 -8.54 -15.63 -0.45
C VAL A 181 -8.87 -14.50 -1.43
N GLU A 182 -10.08 -13.96 -1.37
CA GLU A 182 -10.50 -12.81 -2.20
C GLU A 182 -9.62 -11.59 -1.95
N GLU A 183 -9.33 -11.30 -0.69
CA GLU A 183 -8.47 -10.17 -0.31
C GLU A 183 -7.03 -10.33 -0.80
N ILE A 184 -6.46 -11.55 -0.70
CA ILE A 184 -5.13 -11.85 -1.25
C ILE A 184 -5.08 -11.56 -2.75
N TRP A 185 -6.06 -12.06 -3.51
CA TRP A 185 -6.12 -11.80 -4.95
C TRP A 185 -6.21 -10.32 -5.27
N ARG A 186 -6.95 -9.56 -4.47
CA ARG A 186 -7.09 -8.12 -4.61
C ARG A 186 -5.74 -7.41 -4.42
N ILE A 187 -5.00 -7.75 -3.36
CA ILE A 187 -3.68 -7.17 -3.06
C ILE A 187 -2.68 -7.47 -4.18
N LEU A 188 -2.64 -8.72 -4.66
CA LEU A 188 -1.71 -9.13 -5.71
C LEU A 188 -1.92 -8.39 -7.02
N ARG A 189 -3.16 -8.02 -7.37
CA ARG A 189 -3.46 -7.24 -8.56
C ARG A 189 -2.94 -5.81 -8.46
N GLN A 190 -2.90 -5.26 -7.26
CA GLN A 190 -2.53 -3.86 -7.03
C GLN A 190 -1.04 -3.67 -6.67
N ARG A 191 -0.49 -4.54 -5.81
CA ARG A 191 0.87 -4.38 -5.25
C ARG A 191 1.71 -5.66 -5.31
N PRO A 192 1.97 -6.20 -6.50
CA PRO A 192 2.66 -7.49 -6.62
C PRO A 192 4.15 -7.45 -6.26
N ILE A 193 4.70 -6.30 -5.82
CA ILE A 193 6.08 -6.19 -5.34
C ILE A 193 6.21 -6.29 -3.81
N GLN A 194 5.13 -6.04 -3.06
CA GLN A 194 5.09 -6.09 -1.60
C GLN A 194 4.23 -7.27 -1.14
N VAL A 195 4.77 -8.49 -1.27
CA VAL A 195 4.00 -9.73 -1.09
C VAL A 195 4.32 -10.50 0.19
N ASP A 196 5.17 -10.00 1.09
CA ASP A 196 5.60 -10.77 2.26
C ASP A 196 4.46 -11.09 3.21
N GLN A 197 3.57 -10.14 3.48
CA GLN A 197 2.37 -10.38 4.27
C GLN A 197 1.43 -11.38 3.57
N VAL A 198 1.26 -11.25 2.26
CA VAL A 198 0.46 -12.19 1.44
C VAL A 198 1.03 -13.61 1.54
N LYS A 199 2.36 -13.78 1.45
CA LYS A 199 3.02 -15.08 1.61
C LYS A 199 2.75 -15.69 2.99
N GLN A 200 2.83 -14.89 4.05
CA GLN A 200 2.50 -15.35 5.41
C GLN A 200 1.05 -15.84 5.50
N MET A 201 0.11 -15.13 4.89
CA MET A 201 -1.31 -15.52 4.88
C MET A 201 -1.55 -16.82 4.10
N ILE A 202 -0.92 -16.96 2.93
CA ILE A 202 -1.01 -18.19 2.14
C ILE A 202 -0.42 -19.36 2.94
N THR A 203 0.65 -19.14 3.71
CA THR A 203 1.21 -20.15 4.60
C THR A 203 0.20 -20.57 5.67
N GLN A 204 -0.51 -19.62 6.29
CA GLN A 204 -1.57 -19.94 7.25
C GLN A 204 -2.72 -20.71 6.58
N ILE A 205 -3.17 -20.31 5.41
CA ILE A 205 -4.20 -21.04 4.65
C ILE A 205 -3.74 -22.47 4.35
N ALA A 206 -2.47 -22.68 3.99
CA ALA A 206 -1.92 -24.01 3.73
C ALA A 206 -1.92 -24.89 4.98
N VAL A 207 -1.60 -24.33 6.16
CA VAL A 207 -1.68 -25.02 7.45
C VAL A 207 -3.11 -25.43 7.77
N TYR A 208 -4.08 -24.53 7.62
CA TYR A 208 -5.51 -24.84 7.86
C TYR A 208 -6.04 -25.91 6.89
N ARG A 209 -5.64 -25.84 5.62
CA ARG A 209 -6.04 -26.83 4.61
C ARG A 209 -5.49 -28.23 4.88
N SER A 210 -4.37 -28.36 5.54
CA SER A 210 -3.85 -29.67 5.94
C SER A 210 -4.67 -30.32 7.07
N ASN A 211 -5.59 -29.57 7.69
CA ASN A 211 -6.54 -30.08 8.68
C ASN A 211 -7.82 -30.58 7.97
N PRO A 212 -8.14 -31.89 8.01
CA PRO A 212 -9.30 -32.45 7.33
C PRO A 212 -10.65 -32.00 7.91
N ASP A 213 -10.67 -31.38 9.07
CA ASP A 213 -11.88 -30.90 9.74
C ASP A 213 -12.31 -29.49 9.28
N ILE A 214 -11.50 -28.84 8.42
CA ILE A 214 -11.78 -27.48 7.92
C ILE A 214 -12.26 -27.55 6.47
N ASP A 215 -13.49 -27.05 6.22
CA ASP A 215 -14.05 -26.90 4.87
C ASP A 215 -13.70 -25.50 4.34
N LEU A 216 -13.03 -25.44 3.19
CA LEU A 216 -12.64 -24.19 2.51
C LEU A 216 -13.75 -23.59 1.63
N GLY A 217 -14.93 -24.18 1.59
CA GLY A 217 -16.08 -23.67 0.84
C GLY A 217 -15.84 -23.53 -0.67
N ALA A 218 -16.53 -22.55 -1.30
CA ALA A 218 -16.55 -22.35 -2.75
C ALA A 218 -15.20 -21.83 -3.32
N ASN A 219 -14.38 -21.17 -2.52
CA ASN A 219 -13.10 -20.57 -2.95
C ASN A 219 -11.89 -21.52 -2.79
N SER A 220 -12.13 -22.79 -2.53
CA SER A 220 -11.05 -23.80 -2.39
C SER A 220 -10.09 -23.81 -3.60
N GLY A 221 -10.59 -23.68 -4.83
CA GLY A 221 -9.77 -23.60 -6.03
C GLY A 221 -8.89 -22.36 -6.11
N GLY A 222 -9.32 -21.23 -5.57
CA GLY A 222 -8.53 -20.00 -5.44
C GLY A 222 -7.39 -20.15 -4.43
N ALA A 223 -7.68 -20.75 -3.28
CA ALA A 223 -6.68 -21.07 -2.26
C ALA A 223 -5.63 -22.06 -2.80
N ASP A 224 -6.06 -23.09 -3.54
CA ASP A 224 -5.16 -24.07 -4.15
C ASP A 224 -4.14 -23.45 -5.09
N ARG A 225 -4.59 -22.52 -5.92
CA ARG A 225 -3.70 -21.81 -6.86
C ARG A 225 -2.66 -20.99 -6.10
N LEU A 226 -3.06 -20.30 -5.05
CA LEU A 226 -2.14 -19.50 -4.21
C LEU A 226 -1.11 -20.37 -3.50
N ILE A 227 -1.56 -21.45 -2.85
CA ILE A 227 -0.69 -22.41 -2.14
C ILE A 227 0.29 -23.07 -3.11
N SER A 228 -0.23 -23.60 -4.23
CA SER A 228 0.62 -24.25 -5.22
C SER A 228 1.63 -23.31 -5.85
N SER A 229 1.27 -22.05 -6.08
CA SER A 229 2.21 -21.05 -6.63
C SER A 229 3.42 -20.79 -5.73
N LEU A 230 3.30 -20.97 -4.41
CA LEU A 230 4.42 -20.80 -3.47
C LEU A 230 5.14 -22.11 -3.15
N PHE A 231 4.40 -23.18 -2.85
CA PHE A 231 4.95 -24.39 -2.20
C PHE A 231 4.93 -25.64 -3.06
N GLY A 232 4.17 -25.67 -4.13
CA GLY A 232 3.97 -26.89 -4.92
C GLY A 232 3.66 -26.61 -6.39
N THR A 233 4.37 -25.67 -6.99
CA THR A 233 4.13 -25.20 -8.37
C THR A 233 4.24 -26.33 -9.39
N THR A 234 5.14 -27.26 -9.17
CA THR A 234 5.42 -28.41 -10.03
C THR A 234 5.44 -29.71 -9.23
N ASP A 235 5.41 -30.85 -9.91
CA ASP A 235 5.50 -32.15 -9.23
C ASP A 235 6.80 -32.32 -8.42
N ALA A 236 7.87 -31.70 -8.86
CA ALA A 236 9.16 -31.80 -8.18
C ALA A 236 9.22 -31.02 -6.84
N CYS A 237 8.36 -30.03 -6.64
CA CYS A 237 8.28 -29.26 -5.39
C CYS A 237 6.94 -29.41 -4.65
N ARG A 238 6.01 -30.26 -5.13
CA ARG A 238 4.64 -30.38 -4.59
C ARG A 238 4.56 -30.63 -3.08
N GLU A 239 5.52 -31.35 -2.53
CA GLU A 239 5.54 -31.70 -1.10
C GLU A 239 6.38 -30.73 -0.25
N ASP A 240 6.71 -29.56 -0.81
CA ASP A 240 7.57 -28.58 -0.15
C ASP A 240 8.87 -29.19 0.42
N PRO A 241 9.70 -29.86 -0.44
CA PRO A 241 10.82 -30.66 0.02
C PRO A 241 11.99 -29.87 0.61
N GLY A 242 11.95 -28.53 0.49
CA GLY A 242 13.07 -27.65 0.76
C GLY A 242 13.97 -27.43 -0.44
N VAL A 243 14.61 -26.26 -0.48
CA VAL A 243 15.37 -25.77 -1.65
C VAL A 243 16.55 -26.67 -2.03
N ASP A 244 17.24 -27.27 -1.06
CA ASP A 244 18.40 -28.15 -1.29
C ASP A 244 17.98 -29.48 -1.91
N VAL A 245 16.88 -30.07 -1.42
CA VAL A 245 16.32 -31.30 -2.00
C VAL A 245 15.82 -31.06 -3.40
N TYR A 246 15.14 -29.94 -3.62
CA TYR A 246 14.66 -29.55 -4.96
C TYR A 246 15.84 -29.36 -5.94
N ARG A 247 16.90 -28.69 -5.50
CA ARG A 247 18.14 -28.54 -6.32
C ARG A 247 18.72 -29.90 -6.73
N SER A 248 18.73 -30.86 -5.82
CA SER A 248 19.19 -32.23 -6.12
C SER A 248 18.27 -32.97 -7.09
N ARG A 249 16.95 -32.70 -7.03
CA ARG A 249 15.98 -33.27 -8.01
C ARG A 249 16.21 -32.72 -9.41
N LEU A 250 16.54 -31.42 -9.57
CA LEU A 250 16.86 -30.81 -10.85
C LEU A 250 18.07 -31.48 -11.53
N ASP A 251 19.10 -31.89 -10.76
CA ASP A 251 20.27 -32.58 -11.31
C ASP A 251 19.94 -33.96 -11.93
N ALA A 252 18.84 -34.56 -11.53
CA ALA A 252 18.38 -35.85 -12.02
C ALA A 252 17.39 -35.75 -13.22
N MET A 253 16.96 -34.54 -13.58
CA MET A 253 15.98 -34.31 -14.65
C MET A 253 16.60 -34.34 -16.02
N ASP A 254 15.89 -34.88 -16.99
CA ASP A 254 16.21 -34.72 -18.40
C ASP A 254 15.70 -33.35 -18.94
N SER A 255 16.08 -33.04 -20.18
CA SER A 255 15.71 -31.77 -20.81
C SER A 255 14.20 -31.55 -20.92
N SER A 256 13.41 -32.59 -21.09
CA SER A 256 11.96 -32.50 -21.19
C SER A 256 11.34 -32.18 -19.81
N ALA A 257 11.82 -32.84 -18.75
CA ALA A 257 11.39 -32.55 -17.39
C ALA A 257 11.75 -31.12 -16.98
N LEU A 258 12.97 -30.64 -17.29
CA LEU A 258 13.38 -29.26 -17.03
C LEU A 258 12.52 -28.24 -17.79
N GLN A 259 12.08 -28.56 -19.03
CA GLN A 259 11.19 -27.69 -19.78
C GLN A 259 9.80 -27.61 -19.12
N PHE A 260 9.25 -28.72 -18.61
CA PHE A 260 8.00 -28.69 -17.86
C PHE A 260 8.09 -27.90 -16.57
N GLU A 261 9.24 -28.01 -15.85
CA GLU A 261 9.51 -27.21 -14.67
C GLU A 261 9.51 -25.71 -15.02
N ALA A 262 10.27 -25.31 -16.03
CA ALA A 262 10.36 -23.93 -16.50
C ALA A 262 8.99 -23.35 -16.86
N ALA A 263 8.21 -24.05 -17.70
CA ALA A 263 6.88 -23.63 -18.10
C ALA A 263 5.88 -23.59 -16.92
N GLY A 264 6.01 -24.52 -15.98
CA GLY A 264 5.16 -24.59 -14.78
C GLY A 264 5.33 -23.36 -13.87
N PHE A 265 6.57 -23.00 -13.55
CA PHE A 265 6.87 -21.83 -12.73
C PHE A 265 6.52 -20.51 -13.43
N ALA A 266 6.83 -20.37 -14.71
CA ALA A 266 6.46 -19.21 -15.50
C ALA A 266 4.94 -18.97 -15.47
N ARG A 267 4.16 -20.04 -15.73
CA ARG A 267 2.70 -19.95 -15.70
C ARG A 267 2.19 -19.53 -14.32
N ALA A 268 2.65 -20.17 -13.24
CA ALA A 268 2.22 -19.84 -11.89
C ALA A 268 2.52 -18.38 -11.53
N MET A 269 3.71 -17.90 -11.88
CA MET A 269 4.14 -16.52 -11.65
C MET A 269 3.25 -15.52 -12.40
N HIS A 270 3.00 -15.72 -13.69
CA HIS A 270 2.18 -14.80 -14.49
C HIS A 270 0.70 -14.88 -14.15
N ASP A 271 0.19 -16.05 -13.75
CA ASP A 271 -1.19 -16.25 -13.35
C ASP A 271 -1.54 -15.63 -12.00
N THR A 272 -0.59 -15.55 -11.08
CA THR A 272 -0.84 -15.13 -9.69
C THR A 272 -0.11 -13.86 -9.27
N GLY A 273 0.96 -13.47 -9.97
CA GLY A 273 1.87 -12.42 -9.51
C GLY A 273 2.79 -12.86 -8.35
N LEU A 274 2.74 -14.13 -7.93
CA LEU A 274 3.55 -14.69 -6.86
C LEU A 274 4.71 -15.51 -7.43
N VAL A 275 5.84 -15.47 -6.75
CA VAL A 275 7.03 -16.24 -7.12
C VAL A 275 7.43 -17.16 -5.98
N SER A 276 7.54 -18.45 -6.29
CA SER A 276 8.03 -19.48 -5.37
C SER A 276 9.54 -19.35 -5.12
N PRO A 277 10.02 -19.61 -3.90
CA PRO A 277 11.45 -19.76 -3.62
C PRO A 277 12.13 -20.83 -4.50
N TYR A 278 11.41 -21.87 -4.90
CA TYR A 278 11.90 -22.90 -5.81
C TYR A 278 12.16 -22.38 -7.23
N HIS A 279 11.42 -21.37 -7.68
CA HIS A 279 11.66 -20.72 -8.96
C HIS A 279 13.05 -20.05 -9.01
N ALA A 280 13.49 -19.45 -7.91
CA ALA A 280 14.83 -18.89 -7.80
C ALA A 280 15.91 -19.99 -7.92
N VAL A 281 15.70 -21.14 -7.30
CA VAL A 281 16.60 -22.29 -7.41
C VAL A 281 16.65 -22.82 -8.85
N LEU A 282 15.49 -22.95 -9.50
CA LEU A 282 15.41 -23.37 -10.90
C LEU A 282 16.13 -22.39 -11.82
N LEU A 283 15.88 -21.09 -11.68
CA LEU A 283 16.47 -20.09 -12.57
C LEU A 283 18.00 -20.08 -12.51
N ARG A 284 18.56 -20.15 -11.31
CA ARG A 284 20.02 -20.28 -11.09
C ARG A 284 20.56 -21.61 -11.65
N PHE A 285 19.83 -22.70 -11.49
CA PHE A 285 20.19 -23.99 -12.08
C PHE A 285 20.22 -23.94 -13.61
N LEU A 286 19.21 -23.34 -14.22
CA LEU A 286 19.13 -23.21 -15.68
C LEU A 286 20.25 -22.35 -16.24
N GLN A 287 20.64 -21.30 -15.53
CA GLN A 287 21.80 -20.48 -15.90
C GLN A 287 23.10 -21.30 -16.02
N GLU A 288 23.28 -22.30 -15.14
CA GLU A 288 24.46 -23.16 -15.15
C GLU A 288 24.38 -24.29 -16.17
N LYS A 289 23.21 -24.91 -16.34
CA LYS A 289 23.07 -26.21 -17.03
C LYS A 289 21.95 -26.28 -18.08
N GLY A 290 21.16 -25.24 -18.25
CA GLY A 290 19.98 -25.26 -19.12
C GLY A 290 19.61 -23.90 -19.68
N GLU A 291 20.57 -23.08 -20.00
CA GLU A 291 20.44 -21.67 -20.37
C GLU A 291 19.38 -21.38 -21.43
N TYR A 292 19.19 -22.27 -22.39
CA TYR A 292 18.18 -22.16 -23.45
C TYR A 292 16.74 -22.15 -22.91
N LEU A 293 16.50 -22.55 -21.65
CA LEU A 293 15.22 -22.53 -20.98
C LEU A 293 14.96 -21.27 -20.12
N LEU A 294 15.94 -20.37 -19.99
CA LEU A 294 15.77 -19.15 -19.17
C LEU A 294 14.58 -18.31 -19.65
N GLY A 295 14.46 -18.11 -20.96
CA GLY A 295 13.32 -17.37 -21.51
C GLY A 295 11.98 -18.05 -21.28
N GLU A 296 11.94 -19.37 -21.19
CA GLU A 296 10.73 -20.14 -20.85
C GLU A 296 10.40 -20.07 -19.36
N ALA A 297 11.42 -20.20 -18.50
CA ALA A 297 11.27 -20.08 -17.04
C ALA A 297 10.79 -18.68 -16.61
N LEU A 298 11.16 -17.64 -17.35
CA LEU A 298 10.67 -16.27 -17.16
C LEU A 298 9.32 -16.01 -17.85
N GLY A 299 8.84 -16.94 -18.69
CA GLY A 299 7.59 -16.78 -19.43
C GLY A 299 7.62 -15.67 -20.48
N LEU A 300 8.79 -15.45 -21.11
CA LEU A 300 8.99 -14.32 -22.01
C LEU A 300 8.33 -14.52 -23.38
N SER A 301 7.70 -13.45 -23.87
CA SER A 301 7.29 -13.29 -25.25
C SER A 301 8.50 -13.17 -26.20
N SER A 302 8.26 -12.99 -27.51
CA SER A 302 9.35 -12.71 -28.46
C SER A 302 10.16 -11.46 -28.07
N THR A 303 9.48 -10.37 -27.65
CA THR A 303 10.15 -9.13 -27.22
C THR A 303 11.06 -9.35 -26.02
N GLY A 304 10.56 -10.02 -24.98
CA GLY A 304 11.36 -10.33 -23.80
C GLY A 304 12.53 -11.27 -24.10
N ARG A 305 12.34 -12.27 -24.98
CA ARG A 305 13.41 -13.18 -25.43
C ARG A 305 14.49 -12.46 -26.21
N ASP A 306 14.12 -11.57 -27.14
CA ASP A 306 15.08 -10.74 -27.86
C ASP A 306 15.87 -9.85 -26.91
N CYS A 307 15.21 -9.26 -25.90
CA CYS A 307 15.84 -8.47 -24.87
C CYS A 307 16.83 -9.30 -24.03
N LEU A 308 16.43 -10.50 -23.60
CA LEU A 308 17.30 -11.44 -22.90
C LEU A 308 18.56 -11.78 -23.72
N LEU A 309 18.41 -12.07 -25.01
CA LEU A 309 19.53 -12.40 -25.89
C LEU A 309 20.47 -11.21 -26.10
N CYS A 310 19.92 -10.01 -26.30
CA CYS A 310 20.74 -8.80 -26.51
C CYS A 310 21.51 -8.37 -25.26
N TYR A 311 20.98 -8.63 -24.08
CA TYR A 311 21.56 -8.21 -22.79
C TYR A 311 21.93 -9.42 -21.91
N HIS A 312 22.27 -10.52 -22.54
CA HIS A 312 22.58 -11.81 -21.92
C HIS A 312 23.46 -11.69 -20.68
N ASP A 313 24.67 -11.12 -20.82
CA ASP A 313 25.65 -11.02 -19.73
C ASP A 313 25.12 -10.20 -18.54
N LEU A 314 24.33 -9.15 -18.83
CA LEU A 314 23.69 -8.33 -17.78
C LEU A 314 22.65 -9.14 -17.03
N VAL A 315 21.77 -9.85 -17.75
CA VAL A 315 20.71 -10.65 -17.13
C VAL A 315 21.29 -11.78 -16.30
N HIS A 316 22.32 -12.46 -16.81
CA HIS A 316 23.04 -13.48 -16.05
C HIS A 316 23.61 -12.92 -14.74
N ARG A 317 24.25 -11.76 -14.80
CA ARG A 317 24.80 -11.11 -13.62
C ARG A 317 23.71 -10.69 -12.63
N LEU A 318 22.55 -10.24 -13.10
CA LEU A 318 21.39 -9.91 -12.26
C LEU A 318 20.82 -11.15 -11.57
N ILE A 319 20.75 -12.30 -12.27
CA ILE A 319 20.32 -13.55 -11.66
C ILE A 319 21.29 -13.96 -10.56
N ASP A 320 22.60 -13.87 -10.80
CA ASP A 320 23.62 -14.23 -9.80
C ASP A 320 23.55 -13.38 -8.53
N GLU A 321 23.37 -12.07 -8.67
CA GLU A 321 23.47 -11.12 -7.56
C GLU A 321 22.12 -10.86 -6.84
N ALA A 322 21.00 -10.95 -7.56
CA ALA A 322 19.69 -10.54 -7.03
C ALA A 322 18.74 -11.70 -6.74
N VAL A 323 18.86 -12.84 -7.47
CA VAL A 323 17.88 -13.92 -7.38
C VAL A 323 18.32 -14.96 -6.36
N HIS A 324 17.67 -14.96 -5.22
CA HIS A 324 17.82 -15.93 -4.12
C HIS A 324 16.42 -16.42 -3.70
N PRO A 325 16.32 -17.54 -2.96
CA PRO A 325 15.02 -17.98 -2.46
C PRO A 325 14.25 -16.90 -1.68
N GLU A 326 14.96 -16.09 -0.89
CA GLU A 326 14.39 -15.00 -0.08
C GLU A 326 13.95 -13.80 -0.93
N THR A 327 14.62 -13.54 -2.05
CA THR A 327 14.34 -12.44 -2.98
C THR A 327 13.60 -12.91 -4.24
N ALA A 328 13.07 -14.13 -4.26
CA ALA A 328 12.47 -14.77 -5.44
C ALA A 328 11.44 -13.88 -6.17
N GLN A 329 10.71 -13.04 -5.45
CA GLN A 329 9.70 -12.15 -6.04
C GLN A 329 10.26 -11.24 -7.14
N CYS A 330 11.55 -10.90 -7.10
CA CYS A 330 12.20 -10.08 -8.13
C CYS A 330 12.24 -10.75 -9.52
N ILE A 331 12.05 -12.06 -9.62
CA ILE A 331 11.98 -12.79 -10.91
C ILE A 331 10.80 -12.27 -11.74
N TYR A 332 9.65 -11.98 -11.09
CA TYR A 332 8.52 -11.37 -11.77
C TYR A 332 8.87 -9.96 -12.29
N GLY A 333 9.55 -9.17 -11.47
CA GLY A 333 10.07 -7.86 -11.89
C GLY A 333 11.08 -7.98 -13.06
N LEU A 334 12.01 -8.93 -13.01
CA LEU A 334 12.96 -9.20 -14.08
C LEU A 334 12.25 -9.57 -15.39
N ALA A 335 11.29 -10.50 -15.34
CA ALA A 335 10.53 -10.90 -16.52
C ALA A 335 9.80 -9.71 -17.16
N LEU A 336 9.09 -8.92 -16.37
CA LEU A 336 8.36 -7.76 -16.88
C LEU A 336 9.28 -6.61 -17.33
N MET A 337 10.45 -6.42 -16.70
CA MET A 337 11.47 -5.47 -17.15
C MET A 337 11.95 -5.81 -18.56
N LEU A 338 12.20 -7.10 -18.84
CA LEU A 338 12.59 -7.57 -20.16
C LEU A 338 11.44 -7.41 -21.18
N GLU A 339 10.20 -7.71 -20.79
CA GLU A 339 9.02 -7.51 -21.65
C GLU A 339 8.78 -6.04 -22.01
N ARG A 340 9.04 -5.13 -21.09
CA ARG A 340 8.96 -3.68 -21.34
C ARG A 340 10.05 -3.19 -22.29
N GLY A 341 11.10 -3.95 -22.52
CA GLY A 341 12.21 -3.60 -23.41
C GLY A 341 12.98 -2.34 -22.98
N ILE A 342 12.94 -1.95 -21.71
CA ILE A 342 13.60 -0.72 -21.24
C ILE A 342 15.11 -0.75 -21.36
N LEU A 343 15.72 -1.93 -21.44
CA LEU A 343 17.16 -2.08 -21.66
C LEU A 343 17.61 -1.54 -23.02
N TYR A 344 16.71 -1.44 -24.01
CA TYR A 344 17.00 -0.82 -25.31
C TYR A 344 17.11 0.71 -25.24
N GLN A 345 16.69 1.33 -24.14
CA GLN A 345 16.97 2.74 -23.88
C GLN A 345 18.46 2.87 -23.53
N PRO A 346 19.27 3.62 -24.32
CA PRO A 346 20.74 3.56 -24.25
C PRO A 346 21.35 3.75 -22.85
N PRO A 347 20.83 4.63 -21.94
CA PRO A 347 21.42 4.81 -20.62
C PRO A 347 21.13 3.69 -19.63
N VAL A 348 20.04 2.90 -19.81
CA VAL A 348 19.50 2.00 -18.77
C VAL A 348 20.41 0.81 -18.48
N ALA A 349 20.85 0.08 -19.51
CA ALA A 349 21.72 -1.08 -19.30
C ALA A 349 23.07 -0.69 -18.62
N PRO A 350 23.79 0.36 -19.06
CA PRO A 350 24.96 0.87 -18.33
C PRO A 350 24.64 1.31 -16.89
N ALA A 351 23.47 1.89 -16.64
CA ALA A 351 23.06 2.28 -15.30
C ALA A 351 22.85 1.07 -14.37
N ILE A 352 22.28 -0.02 -14.88
CA ILE A 352 22.14 -1.26 -14.12
C ILE A 352 23.52 -1.87 -13.83
N TRP A 353 24.47 -1.84 -14.79
CA TRP A 353 25.85 -2.25 -14.53
C TRP A 353 26.51 -1.44 -13.40
N ARG A 354 26.20 -0.13 -13.29
CA ARG A 354 26.67 0.69 -12.17
C ARG A 354 26.06 0.21 -10.84
N GLN A 355 24.76 -0.19 -10.80
CA GLN A 355 24.15 -0.74 -9.59
C GLN A 355 24.86 -2.03 -9.12
N LEU A 356 25.21 -2.91 -10.06
CA LEU A 356 25.95 -4.14 -9.77
C LEU A 356 27.36 -3.88 -9.22
N ALA A 357 28.02 -2.82 -9.67
CA ALA A 357 29.40 -2.52 -9.34
C ALA A 357 29.58 -1.62 -8.10
N GLN A 358 28.56 -0.84 -7.72
CA GLN A 358 28.70 0.18 -6.67
C GLN A 358 28.79 -0.42 -5.26
N PRO A 359 29.60 0.15 -4.34
CA PRO A 359 29.56 -0.19 -2.93
C PRO A 359 28.31 0.44 -2.28
N LEU A 360 27.76 -0.21 -1.25
CA LEU A 360 26.75 0.39 -0.39
C LEU A 360 27.40 1.14 0.77
N SER A 361 26.83 2.27 1.18
CA SER A 361 27.22 2.95 2.41
C SER A 361 26.97 2.05 3.64
N ALA A 362 27.62 2.37 4.76
CA ALA A 362 27.40 1.63 6.00
C ALA A 362 25.93 1.74 6.46
N ASN A 363 25.35 2.95 6.37
CA ASN A 363 23.97 3.22 6.72
C ASN A 363 22.98 2.45 5.84
N SER A 364 23.19 2.43 4.51
CA SER A 364 22.35 1.68 3.59
C SER A 364 22.36 0.17 3.88
N ARG A 365 23.53 -0.40 4.18
CA ARG A 365 23.66 -1.81 4.57
C ARG A 365 22.90 -2.11 5.85
N GLU A 366 23.06 -1.27 6.88
CA GLU A 366 22.39 -1.44 8.16
C GLU A 366 20.86 -1.36 8.01
N ARG A 367 20.35 -0.39 7.27
CA ARG A 367 18.91 -0.20 7.03
C ARG A 367 18.30 -1.38 6.29
N LEU A 368 18.93 -1.86 5.22
CA LEU A 368 18.47 -3.03 4.48
C LEU A 368 18.51 -4.30 5.34
N ALA A 369 19.59 -4.52 6.10
CA ALA A 369 19.70 -5.67 6.99
C ALA A 369 18.68 -5.63 8.15
N LEU A 370 18.35 -4.44 8.65
CA LEU A 370 17.32 -4.27 9.68
C LEU A 370 15.92 -4.58 9.14
N ALA A 371 15.61 -4.16 7.92
CA ALA A 371 14.30 -4.31 7.32
C ALA A 371 14.04 -5.73 6.80
N PHE A 372 15.03 -6.34 6.14
CA PHE A 372 14.87 -7.60 5.39
C PHE A 372 15.68 -8.77 5.95
N GLY A 373 16.50 -8.53 6.96
CA GLY A 373 17.39 -9.54 7.52
C GLY A 373 18.81 -9.51 6.92
N PRO A 374 19.73 -10.26 7.54
CA PRO A 374 21.15 -10.27 7.15
C PRO A 374 21.46 -11.18 5.94
N ALA A 375 20.53 -12.02 5.53
CA ALA A 375 20.69 -12.97 4.42
C ALA A 375 19.47 -12.87 3.47
N PRO A 376 19.72 -12.85 2.14
CA PRO A 376 21.01 -12.69 1.48
C PRO A 376 21.66 -11.32 1.81
N GLU A 377 22.86 -11.07 1.27
CA GLU A 377 23.57 -9.80 1.50
C GLU A 377 22.68 -8.58 1.14
N PRO A 378 22.85 -7.44 1.84
CA PRO A 378 22.03 -6.24 1.61
C PRO A 378 21.97 -5.75 0.17
N ARG A 379 23.03 -6.00 -0.63
CA ARG A 379 23.03 -5.69 -2.06
C ARG A 379 22.00 -6.50 -2.83
N ALA A 380 21.84 -7.78 -2.51
CA ALA A 380 20.85 -8.64 -3.18
C ALA A 380 19.41 -8.10 -2.95
N TRP A 381 19.12 -7.63 -1.75
CA TRP A 381 17.84 -6.97 -1.46
C TRP A 381 17.65 -5.70 -2.30
N LEU A 382 18.68 -4.84 -2.38
CA LEU A 382 18.58 -3.62 -3.19
C LEU A 382 18.36 -3.93 -4.68
N LEU A 383 19.13 -4.86 -5.24
CA LEU A 383 19.00 -5.27 -6.64
C LEU A 383 17.64 -5.93 -6.90
N SER A 384 17.13 -6.73 -5.98
CA SER A 384 15.81 -7.33 -6.10
C SER A 384 14.70 -6.27 -6.10
N GLY A 385 14.78 -5.27 -5.24
CA GLY A 385 13.85 -4.13 -5.23
C GLY A 385 13.92 -3.32 -6.52
N MET A 386 15.13 -3.06 -7.01
CA MET A 386 15.35 -2.38 -8.30
C MET A 386 14.67 -3.13 -9.45
N LEU A 387 14.88 -4.45 -9.56
CA LEU A 387 14.22 -5.27 -10.59
C LEU A 387 12.70 -5.22 -10.49
N SER A 388 12.18 -5.30 -9.26
CA SER A 388 10.75 -5.24 -9.00
C SER A 388 10.13 -3.93 -9.46
N ILE A 389 10.73 -2.78 -9.13
CA ILE A 389 10.23 -1.46 -9.53
C ILE A 389 10.38 -1.22 -11.04
N LEU A 390 11.49 -1.63 -11.64
CA LEU A 390 11.68 -1.48 -13.08
C LEU A 390 10.70 -2.33 -13.89
N GLY A 391 10.32 -3.50 -13.40
CA GLY A 391 9.30 -4.35 -14.01
C GLY A 391 7.87 -3.87 -13.77
N LEU A 392 7.59 -3.39 -12.56
CA LEU A 392 6.27 -3.05 -12.05
C LEU A 392 6.24 -1.63 -11.44
N PRO A 393 6.38 -0.57 -12.25
CA PRO A 393 6.43 0.81 -11.76
C PRO A 393 5.25 1.21 -10.86
N PHE A 394 4.05 0.77 -11.20
CA PHE A 394 2.83 1.08 -10.44
C PHE A 394 2.63 0.18 -9.22
N GLY A 395 3.55 -0.73 -8.95
CA GLY A 395 3.58 -1.54 -7.73
C GLY A 395 4.21 -0.83 -6.53
N VAL A 396 4.83 0.34 -6.71
CA VAL A 396 5.41 1.13 -5.61
C VAL A 396 4.32 1.61 -4.67
N GLY A 397 4.49 1.39 -3.38
CA GLY A 397 3.59 1.87 -2.35
C GLY A 397 4.28 2.82 -1.37
N GLN A 398 3.51 3.69 -0.71
CA GLN A 398 4.04 4.58 0.33
C GLN A 398 4.03 3.94 1.73
N GLY A 399 3.45 2.74 1.89
CA GLY A 399 3.28 2.10 3.20
C GLY A 399 2.47 2.98 4.17
N ASP A 400 2.80 2.92 5.44
CA ASP A 400 2.18 3.72 6.50
C ASP A 400 2.73 5.17 6.59
N ASN A 401 3.34 5.67 5.52
CA ASN A 401 4.03 6.97 5.52
C ASN A 401 3.24 8.05 4.77
N PRO A 402 3.27 9.32 5.19
CA PRO A 402 2.66 10.44 4.46
C PRO A 402 3.57 10.92 3.32
N THR A 403 4.10 10.00 2.51
CA THR A 403 5.13 10.27 1.49
C THR A 403 4.65 10.00 0.07
N CYS A 404 3.36 10.31 -0.22
CA CYS A 404 2.73 10.09 -1.52
C CYS A 404 3.51 10.74 -2.68
N GLN A 405 4.07 11.93 -2.49
CA GLN A 405 4.85 12.64 -3.50
C GLN A 405 6.14 11.88 -3.87
N SER A 406 6.86 11.35 -2.87
CA SER A 406 8.09 10.59 -3.08
C SER A 406 7.83 9.22 -3.72
N ALA A 407 6.80 8.50 -3.26
CA ALA A 407 6.39 7.23 -3.86
C ALA A 407 5.92 7.41 -5.31
N ARG A 408 5.14 8.49 -5.58
CA ARG A 408 4.74 8.88 -6.93
C ARG A 408 5.96 9.15 -7.81
N ALA A 409 6.97 9.87 -7.31
CA ALA A 409 8.17 10.16 -8.08
C ALA A 409 8.92 8.88 -8.47
N LEU A 410 9.13 7.96 -7.55
CA LEU A 410 9.77 6.67 -7.84
C LEU A 410 9.02 5.89 -8.92
N SER A 411 7.70 5.78 -8.77
CA SER A 411 6.84 5.12 -9.76
C SER A 411 6.95 5.76 -11.15
N MET A 412 6.89 7.08 -11.22
CA MET A 412 6.90 7.81 -12.47
C MET A 412 8.29 7.80 -13.14
N TRP A 413 9.38 7.85 -12.38
CA TRP A 413 10.73 7.69 -12.93
C TRP A 413 10.96 6.26 -13.44
N ALA A 414 10.53 5.25 -12.70
CA ALA A 414 10.60 3.86 -13.17
C ALA A 414 9.83 3.63 -14.48
N TYR A 415 8.78 4.41 -14.72
CA TYR A 415 7.98 4.34 -15.94
C TYR A 415 8.56 5.17 -17.08
N ASN A 416 8.90 6.47 -16.84
CA ASN A 416 9.26 7.44 -17.87
C ASN A 416 10.78 7.67 -18.00
N ASP A 417 11.54 7.54 -16.91
CA ASP A 417 12.98 7.88 -16.84
C ASP A 417 13.72 6.93 -15.91
N PRO A 418 13.80 5.63 -16.30
CA PRO A 418 14.46 4.63 -15.46
C PRO A 418 15.95 4.90 -15.22
N ASP A 419 16.63 5.61 -16.12
CA ASP A 419 18.03 6.01 -15.90
C ASP A 419 18.16 7.00 -14.74
N TYR A 420 17.25 7.97 -14.66
CA TYR A 420 17.26 8.93 -13.55
C TYR A 420 16.94 8.25 -12.21
N LEU A 421 15.97 7.32 -12.19
CA LEU A 421 15.72 6.49 -11.01
C LEU A 421 16.98 5.74 -10.57
N LEU A 422 17.65 5.08 -11.50
CA LEU A 422 18.88 4.33 -11.22
C LEU A 422 20.01 5.25 -10.72
N GLN A 423 20.16 6.45 -11.30
CA GLN A 423 21.13 7.42 -10.79
C GLN A 423 20.81 7.90 -9.38
N THR A 424 19.54 8.18 -9.10
CA THR A 424 19.05 8.57 -7.76
C THR A 424 19.32 7.46 -6.74
N LEU A 425 19.13 6.20 -7.14
CA LEU A 425 19.42 5.04 -6.30
C LEU A 425 20.92 4.91 -5.99
N VAL A 426 21.80 5.21 -6.97
CA VAL A 426 23.26 5.26 -6.72
C VAL A 426 23.59 6.27 -5.63
N TRP A 427 23.07 7.48 -5.74
CA TRP A 427 23.31 8.54 -4.76
C TRP A 427 22.83 8.15 -3.36
N ALA A 428 21.59 7.67 -3.24
CA ALA A 428 21.06 7.24 -1.94
C ALA A 428 21.84 6.05 -1.35
N ALA A 429 22.11 5.02 -2.14
CA ALA A 429 22.68 3.78 -1.64
C ALA A 429 24.19 3.85 -1.36
N ARG A 430 24.95 4.60 -2.15
CA ARG A 430 26.39 4.73 -2.04
C ARG A 430 26.81 5.95 -1.20
N ASP A 431 26.20 7.10 -1.51
CA ASP A 431 26.64 8.39 -0.96
C ASP A 431 25.81 8.80 0.27
N ASP A 432 24.69 8.12 0.50
CA ASP A 432 23.73 8.44 1.58
C ASP A 432 23.24 9.91 1.47
N GLU A 433 23.15 10.40 0.24
CA GLU A 433 22.77 11.75 -0.11
C GLU A 433 22.17 11.80 -1.51
N ILE A 434 21.11 12.60 -1.68
CA ILE A 434 20.59 12.97 -3.00
C ILE A 434 20.69 14.47 -3.16
N VAL A 435 21.18 14.92 -4.33
CA VAL A 435 21.20 16.32 -4.72
C VAL A 435 20.31 16.51 -5.94
N MET A 436 19.28 17.33 -5.79
CA MET A 436 18.41 17.77 -6.87
C MET A 436 18.54 19.28 -7.10
N HIS A 437 17.96 19.77 -8.17
CA HIS A 437 17.97 21.20 -8.47
C HIS A 437 16.54 21.73 -8.51
N PHE A 438 16.35 22.93 -8.03
CA PHE A 438 15.11 23.67 -8.12
C PHE A 438 15.41 25.07 -8.63
N GLU A 439 14.93 25.40 -9.83
CA GLU A 439 15.19 26.68 -10.52
C GLU A 439 16.70 26.99 -10.61
N GLY A 440 17.51 25.99 -10.91
CA GLY A 440 18.95 26.11 -11.07
C GLY A 440 19.76 26.14 -9.76
N GLN A 441 19.10 26.08 -8.61
CA GLN A 441 19.75 26.00 -7.29
C GLN A 441 19.76 24.58 -6.76
N SER A 442 20.91 24.09 -6.29
CA SER A 442 21.02 22.77 -5.70
C SER A 442 20.28 22.67 -4.36
N ILE A 443 19.77 21.48 -4.09
CA ILE A 443 19.20 21.06 -2.82
C ILE A 443 19.83 19.72 -2.45
N SER A 444 20.59 19.69 -1.36
CA SER A 444 21.09 18.46 -0.76
C SER A 444 20.09 17.94 0.27
N SER A 445 19.79 16.65 0.21
CA SER A 445 18.95 15.99 1.21
C SER A 445 19.55 16.00 2.62
N ASN A 446 20.88 16.12 2.74
CA ASN A 446 21.58 16.14 4.02
C ASN A 446 21.60 17.55 4.66
N GLU A 447 21.48 18.59 3.85
CA GLU A 447 21.43 19.98 4.29
C GLU A 447 20.00 20.47 4.53
N SER A 448 19.01 19.71 4.07
CA SER A 448 17.59 20.05 4.18
C SER A 448 17.02 19.67 5.55
N GLU A 449 16.05 20.45 6.02
CA GLU A 449 15.27 20.12 7.21
C GLU A 449 14.48 18.82 7.04
N SER A 450 13.88 18.34 8.12
CA SER A 450 12.99 17.17 8.08
C SER A 450 11.86 17.36 7.08
N GLY A 451 11.55 16.31 6.32
CA GLY A 451 10.36 16.26 5.48
C GLY A 451 9.08 16.06 6.29
N VAL A 452 8.02 15.64 5.62
CA VAL A 452 6.72 15.36 6.23
C VAL A 452 6.80 14.14 7.15
N ALA A 453 7.55 13.10 6.76
CA ALA A 453 7.76 11.91 7.57
C ALA A 453 8.97 12.09 8.50
N THR A 454 8.72 12.16 9.81
CA THR A 454 9.78 12.22 10.82
C THR A 454 10.42 10.86 11.10
N THR A 455 9.66 9.77 10.91
CA THR A 455 10.13 8.38 11.01
C THR A 455 9.48 7.57 9.91
N LEU A 456 10.27 6.77 9.19
CA LEU A 456 9.75 5.84 8.19
C LEU A 456 9.69 4.44 8.77
N PRO A 457 8.53 3.77 8.79
CA PRO A 457 8.43 2.35 9.04
C PRO A 457 9.25 1.54 8.03
N VAL A 458 9.68 0.35 8.43
CA VAL A 458 10.46 -0.57 7.59
C VAL A 458 9.58 -1.45 6.67
N ASP A 459 8.34 -1.08 6.44
CA ASP A 459 7.35 -1.78 5.60
C ASP A 459 7.36 -1.34 4.13
N LEU A 460 8.47 -0.76 3.67
CA LEU A 460 8.69 -0.33 2.30
C LEU A 460 9.53 -1.34 1.52
N ASP A 461 9.43 -1.30 0.19
CA ASP A 461 10.36 -2.03 -0.67
C ASP A 461 11.81 -1.51 -0.51
N PRO A 462 12.85 -2.30 -0.90
CA PRO A 462 14.24 -1.93 -0.65
C PRO A 462 14.68 -0.61 -1.27
N VAL A 463 14.13 -0.23 -2.42
CA VAL A 463 14.46 1.05 -3.09
C VAL A 463 13.81 2.21 -2.36
N SER A 464 12.51 2.10 -2.08
CA SER A 464 11.77 3.11 -1.33
C SER A 464 12.37 3.34 0.06
N LEU A 465 12.80 2.27 0.74
CA LEU A 465 13.45 2.36 2.05
C LEU A 465 14.68 3.27 2.03
N LEU A 466 15.49 3.23 0.96
CA LEU A 466 16.70 4.06 0.85
C LEU A 466 16.41 5.44 0.27
N VAL A 467 15.56 5.55 -0.74
CA VAL A 467 15.40 6.77 -1.54
C VAL A 467 14.37 7.74 -0.95
N VAL A 468 13.23 7.23 -0.46
CA VAL A 468 12.12 8.08 0.02
C VAL A 468 12.52 9.08 1.10
N PRO A 469 13.36 8.75 2.11
CA PRO A 469 13.75 9.72 3.14
C PRO A 469 14.48 10.95 2.60
N HIS A 470 15.26 10.78 1.53
CA HIS A 470 15.94 11.87 0.86
C HIS A 470 14.98 12.70 0.03
N LEU A 471 14.11 12.04 -0.74
CA LEU A 471 13.13 12.72 -1.59
C LEU A 471 12.13 13.55 -0.77
N ASP A 472 11.68 13.04 0.36
CA ASP A 472 10.74 13.72 1.24
C ASP A 472 11.32 15.06 1.76
N ARG A 473 12.60 15.07 2.16
CA ARG A 473 13.30 16.30 2.56
C ARG A 473 13.47 17.28 1.41
N ILE A 474 13.88 16.79 0.24
CA ILE A 474 14.08 17.63 -0.95
C ILE A 474 12.76 18.26 -1.39
N TYR A 475 11.68 17.46 -1.43
CA TYR A 475 10.35 17.95 -1.81
C TYR A 475 9.87 19.03 -0.85
N ALA A 476 9.99 18.80 0.46
CA ALA A 476 9.65 19.77 1.49
C ALA A 476 10.45 21.08 1.34
N GLU A 477 11.75 21.00 1.02
CA GLU A 477 12.59 22.18 0.77
C GLU A 477 12.17 22.93 -0.50
N MET A 478 11.81 22.21 -1.60
CA MET A 478 11.27 22.86 -2.81
C MET A 478 9.97 23.61 -2.50
N MET A 479 9.05 22.98 -1.75
CA MET A 479 7.81 23.62 -1.30
C MET A 479 8.09 24.86 -0.46
N ARG A 480 9.04 24.79 0.48
CA ARG A 480 9.46 25.91 1.33
C ARG A 480 10.00 27.09 0.52
N ARG A 481 10.76 26.84 -0.56
CA ARG A 481 11.26 27.89 -1.46
C ARG A 481 10.16 28.59 -2.27
N CYS A 482 8.98 28.01 -2.31
CA CYS A 482 7.80 28.63 -2.94
C CYS A 482 6.97 29.51 -1.98
N ILE A 483 7.30 29.57 -0.69
CA ILE A 483 6.56 30.40 0.28
C ILE A 483 6.57 31.87 -0.16
N GLY A 484 5.40 32.49 -0.16
CA GLY A 484 5.19 33.89 -0.59
C GLY A 484 4.97 34.08 -2.09
N ARG A 485 4.98 33.02 -2.90
CA ARG A 485 4.57 33.07 -4.30
C ARG A 485 3.03 33.04 -4.41
N ALA A 486 2.50 33.68 -5.42
CA ALA A 486 1.07 33.63 -5.70
C ALA A 486 0.66 32.26 -6.27
N GLY A 487 -0.36 31.65 -5.68
CA GLY A 487 -0.91 30.36 -6.11
C GLY A 487 -0.26 29.14 -5.43
N ASP A 488 -0.66 27.97 -5.89
CA ASP A 488 -0.24 26.70 -5.28
C ASP A 488 1.21 26.33 -5.65
N PRO A 489 2.06 25.98 -4.67
CA PRO A 489 3.46 25.61 -4.91
C PRO A 489 3.66 24.42 -5.86
N HIS A 490 2.72 23.48 -5.95
CA HIS A 490 2.82 22.32 -6.84
C HIS A 490 2.99 22.71 -8.31
N ARG A 491 2.51 23.88 -8.69
CA ARG A 491 2.68 24.43 -10.05
C ARG A 491 4.16 24.49 -10.48
N TRP A 492 5.04 24.86 -9.56
CA TRP A 492 6.47 25.00 -9.82
C TRP A 492 7.26 23.76 -9.42
N VAL A 493 6.85 23.15 -8.29
CA VAL A 493 7.60 22.01 -7.70
C VAL A 493 7.42 20.75 -8.54
N ASN A 494 6.20 20.39 -8.95
CA ASN A 494 5.97 19.12 -9.63
C ASN A 494 6.77 18.96 -10.94
N PRO A 495 6.85 19.95 -11.87
CA PRO A 495 7.66 19.79 -13.08
C PRO A 495 9.17 19.68 -12.81
N GLU A 496 9.68 20.35 -11.79
CA GLU A 496 11.10 20.29 -11.43
C GLU A 496 11.44 18.99 -10.67
N PHE A 497 10.52 18.51 -9.83
CA PHE A 497 10.72 17.30 -9.03
C PHE A 497 10.53 16.03 -9.86
N HIS A 498 9.47 15.94 -10.68
CA HIS A 498 9.18 14.74 -11.45
C HIS A 498 9.96 14.65 -12.75
N GLY A 499 10.23 15.78 -13.42
CA GLY A 499 11.00 15.84 -14.65
C GLY A 499 10.25 16.44 -15.83
N TRP A 500 10.93 16.50 -16.99
CA TRP A 500 10.51 17.18 -18.22
C TRP A 500 9.16 16.71 -18.80
N TRP A 501 8.75 15.48 -18.49
CA TRP A 501 7.51 14.88 -18.97
C TRP A 501 6.26 15.30 -18.17
N ALA A 502 6.42 15.93 -17.00
CA ALA A 502 5.31 16.55 -16.30
C ALA A 502 4.87 17.82 -17.01
N GLY A 503 3.59 17.90 -17.36
CA GLY A 503 3.00 19.03 -18.05
C GLY A 503 3.23 20.35 -17.30
N ARG A 504 3.58 21.40 -18.02
CA ARG A 504 3.79 22.74 -17.44
C ARG A 504 2.49 23.54 -17.29
N GLY A 505 1.43 23.13 -17.96
CA GLY A 505 0.08 23.59 -17.69
C GLY A 505 -0.36 23.12 -16.30
N PHE A 506 -1.08 23.97 -15.59
CA PHE A 506 -1.52 23.70 -14.22
C PHE A 506 -2.89 24.33 -13.98
N ALA A 507 -3.83 23.54 -13.52
CA ALA A 507 -5.15 23.98 -13.12
C ALA A 507 -5.40 23.63 -11.64
N ILE A 508 -6.08 24.52 -10.95
CA ILE A 508 -6.49 24.39 -9.55
C ILE A 508 -7.87 24.99 -9.35
N ASN A 509 -8.72 24.37 -8.54
CA ASN A 509 -10.06 24.84 -8.20
C ASN A 509 -10.22 25.22 -6.72
N VAL A 510 -9.10 25.37 -6.01
CA VAL A 510 -9.10 25.75 -4.58
C VAL A 510 -8.22 26.97 -4.41
N ASP A 511 -8.75 28.00 -3.77
CA ASP A 511 -7.96 29.13 -3.31
C ASP A 511 -7.06 28.71 -2.15
N VAL A 512 -5.74 28.91 -2.32
CA VAL A 512 -4.72 28.40 -1.41
C VAL A 512 -4.79 29.04 -0.01
N GLU A 513 -5.24 30.30 0.07
CA GLU A 513 -5.31 31.05 1.34
C GLU A 513 -6.56 30.71 2.13
N THR A 514 -7.69 30.59 1.46
CA THR A 514 -9.00 30.38 2.10
C THR A 514 -9.45 28.92 2.12
N GLY A 515 -8.86 28.08 1.26
CA GLY A 515 -9.28 26.71 1.04
C GLY A 515 -10.67 26.58 0.40
N LYS A 516 -11.24 27.67 -0.14
CA LYS A 516 -12.56 27.70 -0.79
C LYS A 516 -12.46 27.26 -2.25
N LEU A 517 -13.56 26.70 -2.77
CA LEU A 517 -13.69 26.43 -4.18
C LEU A 517 -13.70 27.73 -4.98
N VAL A 518 -12.96 27.75 -6.07
CA VAL A 518 -12.92 28.84 -7.04
C VAL A 518 -12.97 28.25 -8.45
N ASP A 519 -13.73 28.92 -9.32
CA ASP A 519 -13.80 28.62 -10.76
C ASP A 519 -13.96 27.12 -11.10
N LEU A 520 -14.77 26.39 -10.31
CA LEU A 520 -14.94 24.94 -10.46
C LEU A 520 -15.35 24.53 -11.87
N GLU A 521 -16.29 25.24 -12.49
CA GLU A 521 -16.73 24.91 -13.86
C GLU A 521 -15.63 25.12 -14.89
N ASP A 522 -14.84 26.21 -14.79
CA ASP A 522 -13.72 26.45 -15.70
C ASP A 522 -12.62 25.40 -15.51
N PHE A 523 -12.30 25.04 -14.28
CA PHE A 523 -11.40 23.94 -13.95
C PHE A 523 -11.85 22.61 -14.59
N LEU A 524 -13.14 22.28 -14.48
CA LEU A 524 -13.69 21.07 -15.08
C LEU A 524 -13.66 21.13 -16.62
N ARG A 525 -13.99 22.26 -17.24
CA ARG A 525 -13.86 22.45 -18.70
C ARG A 525 -12.43 22.17 -19.16
N HIS A 526 -11.44 22.70 -18.43
CA HIS A 526 -10.03 22.41 -18.70
C HIS A 526 -9.68 20.94 -18.54
N PHE A 527 -10.23 20.26 -17.53
CA PHE A 527 -9.99 18.83 -17.33
C PHE A 527 -10.56 18.00 -18.48
N TYR A 528 -11.82 18.24 -18.87
CA TYR A 528 -12.43 17.59 -20.03
C TYR A 528 -11.63 17.83 -21.32
N ALA A 529 -11.27 19.08 -21.58
CA ALA A 529 -10.56 19.46 -22.79
C ALA A 529 -9.19 18.79 -22.93
N ASN A 530 -8.50 18.52 -21.82
CA ASN A 530 -7.16 17.93 -21.87
C ASN A 530 -7.16 16.41 -21.74
N TYR A 531 -8.18 15.83 -21.09
CA TYR A 531 -8.14 14.42 -20.71
C TYR A 531 -9.25 13.56 -21.31
N HIS A 532 -10.41 14.12 -21.61
CA HIS A 532 -11.51 13.33 -22.14
C HIS A 532 -11.37 13.15 -23.66
N PRO A 533 -11.31 11.90 -24.19
CA PRO A 533 -11.03 11.63 -25.61
C PRO A 533 -11.95 12.36 -26.60
N PHE A 534 -13.21 12.57 -26.22
CA PHE A 534 -14.17 13.29 -27.07
C PHE A 534 -13.82 14.77 -27.28
N TYR A 535 -13.17 15.41 -26.29
CA TYR A 535 -12.85 16.84 -26.31
C TYR A 535 -11.39 17.13 -26.65
N ASN A 536 -10.48 16.17 -26.44
CA ASN A 536 -9.05 16.34 -26.73
C ASN A 536 -8.63 15.80 -28.11
N GLY A 537 -9.60 15.53 -29.03
CA GLY A 537 -9.29 14.97 -30.33
C GLY A 537 -8.82 13.51 -30.30
N ASN A 538 -9.20 12.75 -29.27
CA ASN A 538 -8.81 11.37 -29.04
C ASN A 538 -7.28 11.19 -28.88
N GLN A 539 -6.61 12.20 -28.34
CA GLN A 539 -5.18 12.11 -28.05
C GLN A 539 -4.93 11.29 -26.79
N PRO A 540 -4.06 10.27 -26.85
CA PRO A 540 -3.71 9.50 -25.67
C PRO A 540 -2.77 10.31 -24.75
N ILE A 541 -2.82 10.01 -23.45
CA ILE A 541 -1.82 10.50 -22.50
C ILE A 541 -0.52 9.74 -22.79
N ILE A 542 0.49 10.41 -23.31
CA ILE A 542 1.78 9.81 -23.66
C ILE A 542 2.58 9.54 -22.38
N HIS A 543 2.63 10.49 -21.48
CA HIS A 543 3.28 10.39 -20.20
C HIS A 543 2.27 10.56 -19.07
N PRO A 544 2.27 9.66 -18.05
CA PRO A 544 1.45 9.83 -16.87
C PRO A 544 1.61 11.22 -16.24
N GLN A 545 0.52 11.87 -15.83
CA GLN A 545 0.54 13.25 -15.36
C GLN A 545 0.27 13.36 -13.86
N PRO A 546 1.03 14.21 -13.13
CA PRO A 546 0.76 14.49 -11.73
C PRO A 546 -0.61 15.14 -11.53
N ALA A 547 -1.36 14.65 -10.56
CA ALA A 547 -2.62 15.24 -10.12
C ALA A 547 -2.77 15.14 -8.61
N GLY A 548 -3.72 15.88 -8.07
CA GLY A 548 -4.09 15.82 -6.67
C GLY A 548 -5.58 15.69 -6.50
N ILE A 549 -5.98 14.88 -5.53
CA ILE A 549 -7.37 14.64 -5.18
C ILE A 549 -7.67 15.10 -3.77
N ALA A 550 -8.91 15.51 -3.55
CA ALA A 550 -9.50 15.65 -2.24
C ALA A 550 -9.86 14.25 -1.72
N VAL A 551 -9.18 13.79 -0.70
CA VAL A 551 -9.50 12.52 -0.02
C VAL A 551 -10.76 12.71 0.79
N THR A 552 -11.71 11.79 0.63
CA THR A 552 -12.96 11.77 1.36
C THR A 552 -13.15 10.44 2.10
N ASP A 553 -13.89 10.46 3.20
CA ASP A 553 -14.32 9.25 3.90
C ASP A 553 -15.57 8.63 3.24
N SER A 554 -16.06 7.52 3.76
CA SER A 554 -17.26 6.83 3.26
C SER A 554 -18.56 7.64 3.39
N ALA A 555 -18.54 8.74 4.16
CA ALA A 555 -19.62 9.73 4.23
C ALA A 555 -19.40 10.92 3.30
N ALA A 556 -18.45 10.83 2.37
CA ALA A 556 -18.04 11.85 1.41
C ALA A 556 -17.50 13.16 2.04
N ARG A 557 -17.11 13.15 3.32
CA ARG A 557 -16.55 14.32 4.00
C ARG A 557 -15.07 14.46 3.69
N PHE A 558 -14.61 15.69 3.49
CA PHE A 558 -13.20 15.98 3.25
C PHE A 558 -12.30 15.60 4.43
N ILE A 559 -11.19 14.94 4.11
CA ILE A 559 -10.18 14.52 5.08
C ILE A 559 -8.85 15.23 4.85
N GLY A 560 -8.38 15.30 3.60
CA GLY A 560 -7.08 15.84 3.26
C GLY A 560 -6.82 15.86 1.76
N TRP A 561 -5.59 16.21 1.39
CA TRP A 561 -5.12 16.23 0.01
C TRP A 561 -4.18 15.06 -0.25
N HIS A 562 -4.27 14.49 -1.45
CA HIS A 562 -3.44 13.35 -1.80
C HIS A 562 -2.91 13.42 -3.23
N ALA A 563 -1.65 13.01 -3.41
CA ALA A 563 -0.99 13.00 -4.71
C ALA A 563 -1.19 11.67 -5.43
N ILE A 564 -1.67 11.75 -6.65
CA ILE A 564 -1.88 10.62 -7.55
C ILE A 564 -1.27 10.91 -8.93
N THR A 565 -1.36 9.94 -9.83
CA THR A 565 -0.94 10.10 -11.23
C THR A 565 -2.04 9.64 -12.17
N ILE A 566 -2.45 10.49 -13.11
CA ILE A 566 -3.35 10.11 -14.19
C ILE A 566 -2.54 9.34 -15.23
N LEU A 567 -2.95 8.10 -15.54
CA LEU A 567 -2.24 7.20 -16.46
C LEU A 567 -2.86 7.19 -17.85
N ARG A 568 -4.15 7.04 -17.94
CA ARG A 568 -4.92 7.00 -19.20
C ARG A 568 -6.39 7.26 -18.96
N VAL A 569 -7.08 7.65 -20.04
CA VAL A 569 -8.53 7.76 -20.07
C VAL A 569 -9.05 6.95 -21.24
N SER A 570 -9.94 6.01 -20.99
CA SER A 570 -10.50 5.13 -22.03
C SER A 570 -11.82 4.52 -21.59
N LEU A 571 -12.57 3.99 -22.56
CA LEU A 571 -13.74 3.15 -22.27
C LEU A 571 -13.30 1.85 -21.58
N ASP A 572 -14.08 1.43 -20.61
CA ASP A 572 -13.97 0.11 -19.98
C ASP A 572 -14.72 -0.96 -20.81
N PRO A 573 -14.67 -2.25 -20.41
CA PRO A 573 -15.42 -3.30 -21.10
C PRO A 573 -16.93 -3.15 -21.09
N GLN A 574 -17.47 -2.28 -20.23
CA GLN A 574 -18.89 -1.93 -20.13
C GLN A 574 -19.26 -0.62 -20.87
N GLU A 575 -18.34 -0.12 -21.71
CA GLU A 575 -18.49 1.14 -22.46
C GLU A 575 -18.62 2.41 -21.59
N THR A 576 -18.17 2.36 -20.33
CA THR A 576 -18.10 3.54 -19.46
C THR A 576 -16.75 4.23 -19.62
N MET A 577 -16.74 5.56 -19.82
CA MET A 577 -15.51 6.33 -19.85
C MET A 577 -14.91 6.39 -18.44
N ARG A 578 -13.66 5.96 -18.29
CA ARG A 578 -12.96 5.91 -17.03
C ARG A 578 -11.61 6.61 -17.07
N VAL A 579 -11.24 7.16 -15.92
CA VAL A 579 -9.87 7.59 -15.64
C VAL A 579 -9.17 6.46 -14.90
N TYR A 580 -8.06 6.01 -15.45
CA TYR A 580 -7.16 5.05 -14.82
C TYR A 580 -5.98 5.81 -14.23
N PHE A 581 -5.71 5.56 -12.97
CA PHE A 581 -4.72 6.32 -12.22
C PHE A 581 -3.89 5.40 -11.31
N TYR A 582 -2.69 5.86 -11.01
CA TYR A 582 -1.85 5.29 -9.98
C TYR A 582 -2.05 6.07 -8.68
N ASN A 583 -2.31 5.36 -7.62
CA ASN A 583 -2.33 5.89 -6.28
C ASN A 583 -1.27 5.16 -5.44
N PRO A 584 -0.26 5.86 -4.84
CA PRO A 584 0.75 5.24 -4.00
C PRO A 584 0.19 4.62 -2.72
N ASN A 585 -1.08 4.88 -2.43
CA ASN A 585 -1.83 4.26 -1.35
C ASN A 585 -2.65 3.04 -1.84
N ASN A 586 -3.33 2.37 -0.93
CA ASN A 586 -4.25 1.28 -1.30
C ASN A 586 -5.62 1.85 -1.68
N ASP A 587 -6.04 1.60 -2.93
CA ASP A 587 -7.32 2.11 -3.44
C ASP A 587 -8.41 1.07 -3.57
N SER A 588 -8.06 -0.21 -3.58
CA SER A 588 -9.03 -1.24 -3.86
C SER A 588 -10.17 -1.28 -2.86
N GLY A 589 -11.38 -1.09 -3.38
CA GLY A 589 -12.59 -1.06 -2.58
C GLY A 589 -12.71 0.13 -1.65
N GLN A 590 -11.86 1.16 -1.80
CA GLN A 590 -12.03 2.40 -1.05
C GLN A 590 -13.35 3.07 -1.46
N ASP A 591 -14.18 3.28 -0.46
CA ASP A 591 -15.42 4.05 -0.59
C ASP A 591 -15.13 5.52 -0.28
N TRP A 592 -15.14 6.35 -1.34
CA TRP A 592 -14.95 7.80 -1.23
C TRP A 592 -16.25 8.56 -0.97
N GLY A 593 -17.31 7.82 -0.63
CA GLY A 593 -18.64 8.35 -0.32
C GLY A 593 -19.46 8.77 -1.54
N ASP A 594 -20.74 8.99 -1.33
CA ASP A 594 -21.70 9.35 -2.38
C ASP A 594 -21.72 8.37 -3.56
N GLY A 595 -21.52 7.07 -3.29
CA GLY A 595 -21.47 6.02 -4.32
C GLY A 595 -20.19 5.97 -5.14
N VAL A 596 -19.15 6.74 -4.80
CA VAL A 596 -17.85 6.74 -5.47
C VAL A 596 -16.97 5.67 -4.83
N VAL A 597 -16.86 4.52 -5.51
CA VAL A 597 -16.05 3.37 -5.05
C VAL A 597 -14.97 3.07 -6.07
N VAL A 598 -13.72 3.09 -5.63
CA VAL A 598 -12.54 2.85 -6.48
C VAL A 598 -12.47 1.39 -6.90
N SER A 599 -12.30 1.16 -8.20
CA SER A 599 -12.07 -0.16 -8.78
C SER A 599 -10.58 -0.40 -9.04
N THR A 600 -10.13 -1.64 -8.84
CA THR A 600 -8.80 -2.11 -9.24
C THR A 600 -8.85 -3.39 -10.05
N ALA A 601 -10.05 -3.89 -10.35
CA ALA A 601 -10.26 -5.07 -11.17
C ALA A 601 -11.68 -5.10 -11.76
N GLY A 602 -11.81 -5.61 -12.96
CA GLY A 602 -13.11 -5.83 -13.61
C GLY A 602 -13.54 -4.72 -14.58
N CYS A 603 -12.88 -3.56 -14.53
CA CYS A 603 -13.15 -2.43 -15.42
C CYS A 603 -11.99 -2.15 -16.39
N GLY A 604 -11.17 -3.18 -16.69
CA GLY A 604 -10.06 -3.06 -17.64
C GLY A 604 -8.76 -2.53 -17.05
N GLU A 605 -8.63 -2.51 -15.73
CA GLU A 605 -7.42 -2.14 -15.03
C GLU A 605 -6.27 -3.13 -15.30
N ARG A 606 -5.06 -2.58 -15.39
CA ARG A 606 -3.79 -3.32 -15.41
C ARG A 606 -3.22 -3.40 -14.01
N PHE A 607 -2.19 -4.22 -13.81
CA PHE A 607 -1.48 -4.29 -12.52
C PHE A 607 -1.05 -2.90 -12.03
N GLY A 608 -1.43 -2.57 -10.79
CA GLY A 608 -1.12 -1.30 -10.14
C GLY A 608 -2.02 -0.12 -10.52
N GLU A 609 -2.94 -0.29 -11.47
CA GLU A 609 -3.93 0.73 -11.82
C GLU A 609 -5.15 0.67 -10.89
N ALA A 610 -5.66 1.82 -10.56
CA ALA A 610 -6.99 2.04 -10.02
C ALA A 610 -7.84 2.79 -11.05
N SER A 611 -9.16 2.72 -10.95
CA SER A 611 -10.03 3.43 -11.89
C SER A 611 -11.33 3.91 -11.27
N LEU A 612 -11.85 5.00 -11.81
CA LEU A 612 -13.19 5.53 -11.55
C LEU A 612 -13.85 5.98 -12.86
N PRO A 613 -15.18 5.97 -12.95
CA PRO A 613 -15.89 6.71 -14.00
C PRO A 613 -15.40 8.15 -14.07
N PHE A 614 -15.29 8.71 -15.29
CA PHE A 614 -14.65 10.01 -15.52
C PHE A 614 -15.23 11.12 -14.64
N GLU A 615 -16.56 11.23 -14.55
CA GLU A 615 -17.23 12.25 -13.75
C GLU A 615 -16.97 12.09 -12.25
N GLN A 616 -16.97 10.86 -11.76
CA GLN A 616 -16.70 10.57 -10.35
C GLN A 616 -15.25 10.92 -9.99
N PHE A 617 -14.29 10.59 -10.87
CA PHE A 617 -12.89 10.98 -10.69
C PHE A 617 -12.72 12.50 -10.72
N ALA A 618 -13.28 13.17 -11.73
CA ALA A 618 -13.21 14.61 -11.89
C ALA A 618 -13.77 15.37 -10.67
N SER A 619 -14.80 14.83 -10.03
CA SER A 619 -15.42 15.43 -8.84
C SER A 619 -14.51 15.47 -7.61
N ARG A 620 -13.46 14.64 -7.58
CA ARG A 620 -12.49 14.59 -6.48
C ARG A 620 -11.18 15.32 -6.78
N LEU A 621 -10.97 15.76 -8.03
CA LEU A 621 -9.78 16.55 -8.40
C LEU A 621 -9.80 17.94 -7.77
N TYR A 622 -8.60 18.40 -7.30
CA TYR A 622 -8.40 19.81 -6.96
C TYR A 622 -7.25 20.45 -7.72
N ILE A 623 -6.25 19.67 -8.19
CA ILE A 623 -5.18 20.11 -9.08
C ILE A 623 -4.88 19.05 -10.15
N PHE A 624 -4.44 19.48 -11.32
CA PHE A 624 -3.83 18.62 -12.32
C PHE A 624 -2.85 19.38 -13.21
N HIS A 625 -1.88 18.63 -13.76
CA HIS A 625 -0.97 19.13 -14.79
C HIS A 625 -1.45 18.72 -16.18
N PHE A 626 -1.12 19.50 -17.19
CA PHE A 626 -1.44 19.21 -18.59
C PHE A 626 -0.42 19.85 -19.53
N ASP A 627 -0.37 19.41 -20.81
CA ASP A 627 0.47 20.04 -21.82
C ASP A 627 -0.26 21.27 -22.38
N PRO A 628 0.27 22.49 -22.17
CA PRO A 628 -0.38 23.71 -22.66
C PRO A 628 -0.24 23.90 -24.18
N LEU A 629 0.60 23.13 -24.87
CA LEU A 629 0.82 23.21 -26.31
C LEU A 629 -0.23 22.44 -27.12
N GLU A 630 -0.99 21.55 -26.47
CA GLU A 630 -2.03 20.75 -27.09
C GLU A 630 -3.38 20.93 -26.38
N PRO A 631 -3.89 22.16 -26.28
CA PRO A 631 -5.16 22.40 -25.62
C PRO A 631 -6.31 21.82 -26.43
N GLY A 632 -7.17 21.05 -25.78
CA GLY A 632 -8.43 20.60 -26.35
C GLY A 632 -9.49 21.72 -26.40
N GLU A 633 -10.68 21.38 -26.87
CA GLU A 633 -11.76 22.34 -27.12
C GLU A 633 -12.68 22.50 -25.88
N SER A 634 -12.24 23.29 -24.90
CA SER A 634 -12.97 23.50 -23.62
C SER A 634 -14.37 24.14 -23.84
N ALA A 635 -14.55 24.93 -24.90
CA ALA A 635 -15.84 25.56 -25.19
C ALA A 635 -16.94 24.56 -25.59
N ASN A 636 -16.58 23.38 -26.06
CA ASN A 636 -17.52 22.34 -26.50
C ASN A 636 -18.05 21.46 -25.37
N VAL A 637 -17.50 21.55 -24.15
CA VAL A 637 -17.96 20.78 -22.98
C VAL A 637 -19.36 21.24 -22.59
N THR A 638 -20.31 20.31 -22.59
CA THR A 638 -21.71 20.63 -22.35
C THR A 638 -21.99 20.98 -20.89
N GLN A 639 -22.98 21.83 -20.66
CA GLN A 639 -23.35 22.19 -19.30
C GLN A 639 -23.86 20.97 -18.48
N ALA A 640 -24.52 20.03 -19.13
CA ALA A 640 -25.04 18.83 -18.48
C ALA A 640 -23.92 17.95 -17.90
N GLU A 641 -22.78 17.82 -18.59
CA GLU A 641 -21.61 17.10 -18.10
C GLU A 641 -20.99 17.81 -16.90
N LEU A 642 -20.91 19.14 -16.94
CA LEU A 642 -20.40 19.94 -15.81
C LEU A 642 -21.33 19.82 -14.60
N ASP A 643 -22.63 19.97 -14.80
CA ASP A 643 -23.63 19.90 -13.72
C ASP A 643 -23.58 18.55 -12.98
N SER A 644 -23.34 17.45 -13.72
CA SER A 644 -23.17 16.12 -13.12
C SER A 644 -21.97 16.10 -12.17
N VAL A 645 -20.80 16.54 -12.62
CA VAL A 645 -19.57 16.55 -11.82
C VAL A 645 -19.66 17.52 -10.65
N VAL A 646 -20.22 18.72 -10.88
CA VAL A 646 -20.49 19.72 -9.83
C VAL A 646 -21.41 19.12 -8.76
N GLY A 647 -22.43 18.36 -9.18
CA GLY A 647 -23.34 17.67 -8.27
C GLY A 647 -22.59 16.67 -7.34
N TYR A 648 -21.70 15.84 -7.88
CA TYR A 648 -20.85 14.95 -7.07
C TYR A 648 -19.90 15.74 -6.14
N ASN A 649 -19.30 16.82 -6.62
CA ASN A 649 -18.41 17.65 -5.81
C ASN A 649 -19.14 18.29 -4.63
N HIS A 650 -20.31 18.90 -4.87
CA HIS A 650 -21.10 19.59 -3.84
C HIS A 650 -21.73 18.64 -2.82
N ARG A 651 -21.97 17.38 -3.17
CA ARG A 651 -22.42 16.35 -2.20
C ARG A 651 -21.27 15.71 -1.43
N SER A 652 -20.03 16.13 -1.71
CA SER A 652 -18.82 15.61 -1.06
C SER A 652 -17.96 16.75 -0.49
N TRP A 653 -16.67 16.71 -0.70
CA TRP A 653 -15.69 17.64 -0.14
C TRP A 653 -15.94 19.13 -0.50
N GLY A 654 -16.64 19.40 -1.58
CA GLY A 654 -17.00 20.76 -1.99
C GLY A 654 -18.07 21.41 -1.13
N ALA A 655 -18.92 20.64 -0.44
CA ALA A 655 -20.04 21.17 0.36
C ALA A 655 -19.61 22.27 1.36
N ASP A 656 -18.54 22.01 2.12
CA ASP A 656 -18.04 22.91 3.16
C ASP A 656 -17.07 23.98 2.61
N ARG A 657 -16.84 23.99 1.30
CA ARG A 657 -15.84 24.85 0.64
C ARG A 657 -16.43 25.83 -0.37
N LEU A 658 -17.74 25.90 -0.44
CA LEU A 658 -18.42 26.87 -1.30
C LEU A 658 -18.03 28.30 -0.90
N PRO A 659 -17.91 29.23 -1.87
CA PRO A 659 -17.73 30.64 -1.56
C PRO A 659 -18.86 31.10 -0.61
N THR A 660 -18.51 31.83 0.42
CA THR A 660 -19.52 32.48 1.25
C THR A 660 -20.25 33.48 0.36
N GLU A 661 -21.54 33.28 0.11
CA GLU A 661 -22.36 34.31 -0.56
C GLU A 661 -22.16 35.61 0.20
N THR A 662 -21.56 36.60 -0.46
CA THR A 662 -21.56 37.97 0.04
C THR A 662 -23.02 38.40 -0.02
N ILE A 663 -23.71 38.35 1.14
CA ILE A 663 -24.97 39.02 1.27
C ILE A 663 -24.61 40.51 1.10
N GLU A 664 -24.81 41.01 -0.11
CA GLU A 664 -24.83 42.46 -0.32
C GLU A 664 -25.94 43.03 0.53
N ALA A 665 -25.53 43.77 1.56
CA ALA A 665 -26.41 44.48 2.47
C ALA A 665 -26.94 45.77 1.83
#